data_0ddef79b2755387f0b46f77b9c3a5b59
#
_entry.id   0ddef79b2755387f0b46f77b9c3a5b59
#
_cell.length_a   1.000
_cell.length_b   1.000
_cell.length_c   1.000
_cell.angle_alpha   90.00
_cell.angle_beta   90.00
_cell.angle_gamma   90.00
#
_symmetry.space_group_name_H-M   'P 1'
#
loop_
_entity.id
_entity.type
_entity.pdbx_description
1 polymer ?
#
loop_
_entity_poly.entity_id
_entity_poly.type
_entity_poly.pdbx_seq_one_letter_code
_entity_poly.pdbx_strand_id
1 'polypeptide(L)'
;MLGQLVKKLEDLFFGHRAVTLGVIAIFTAVMAVFALQLRMDAGFEKQIPIGNEYISTFQKYRSELFGANRITVVVKARTGTIWSQPALERLYKVTQAVSYLPNVDRGGVQSLWTPNTFVNEITEDGFRADPVIDGTITPEGLTAKTIDSIRQAAVSGGYIGVLVSKDQTSAMITAELNERDVNGAALDYVAFNRLLENKLRKPFEDSSYEIQIIGFAKQIGDIADGASGVLVFCALALLLTAGAVYWYCRSVRFTILPIVCSLTSLVWQFGTLRLLGFGLDPLAVLVPFLVFAIGVSHGIQQINYIVRELSHGHSSFEAARHSFNGLLIPGTLALITAFVSFITLLLIPIPMVRELAITASLGVGYKILTNLVMLPVVASCMQFTKAYADKALEAREKRARWLKVLARVAEPRNAVLTLAATAIVFGVAVWQSRDRVVGTLQPGAPELREDARYNQDAVAISKGYDVGLDWLTVVFEAPQSSGCTDPRIGLFEDDFVSTMKREPGVVSVSSYPQMLRTYSEGYNEGNPKMSVIPIDSTNYAALSAEINRVRGYMTKDCKMTAVHLFLSDHKAVTIKHLLSAVKSYAAANNLKGLNIRLAAGNAGVLAATNDEVEHSEVPMMLYVYAAIVVLVLLAYRDLRAVIACCLPLTVATFIGYWFMKELQIGLTVATLPVMVLAVGIGVDYAFYIYNRLQLHLMHDVPIVKAVEQSILEVGVATIFTALTLAIGVATWSFSALKFQADMGKLLAFMFVVNLIMAMTALPALAVILDRLFPRKTAVKASSLFSH
;
A
#
# COMPACT_ATOMS: atom_id res chain seq x y z
N MET A 1 10.37 14.52 40.47
CA MET A 1 9.54 15.33 39.57
C MET A 1 8.51 14.45 38.83
N LEU A 2 8.90 13.38 38.16
CA LEU A 2 7.97 12.49 37.44
C LEU A 2 6.98 11.78 38.37
N GLY A 3 7.43 11.21 39.51
CA GLY A 3 6.55 10.56 40.48
C GLY A 3 5.52 11.53 41.12
N GLN A 4 5.89 12.80 41.31
CA GLN A 4 4.93 13.83 41.74
C GLN A 4 3.89 14.14 40.67
N LEU A 5 4.29 14.08 39.39
CA LEU A 5 3.36 14.28 38.27
C LEU A 5 2.36 13.11 38.19
N VAL A 6 2.85 11.87 38.30
CA VAL A 6 2.00 10.67 38.31
C VAL A 6 0.99 10.76 39.44
N LYS A 7 1.42 11.12 40.67
CA LYS A 7 0.54 11.30 41.81
C LYS A 7 -0.51 12.39 41.63
N LYS A 8 -0.13 13.52 41.03
CA LYS A 8 -1.10 14.57 40.68
C LYS A 8 -2.13 14.12 39.66
N LEU A 9 -1.69 13.38 38.63
CA LEU A 9 -2.60 12.80 37.61
C LEU A 9 -3.51 11.75 38.21
N GLU A 10 -2.99 10.92 39.10
CA GLU A 10 -3.74 9.95 39.86
C GLU A 10 -4.85 10.62 40.71
N ASP A 11 -4.50 11.65 41.48
CA ASP A 11 -5.45 12.39 42.30
C ASP A 11 -6.53 13.09 41.44
N LEU A 12 -6.14 13.59 40.27
CA LEU A 12 -7.06 14.21 39.31
C LEU A 12 -8.08 13.22 38.77
N PHE A 13 -7.60 12.08 38.22
CA PHE A 13 -8.47 11.12 37.55
C PHE A 13 -9.28 10.26 38.49
N PHE A 14 -8.68 9.81 39.62
CA PHE A 14 -9.36 8.95 40.57
C PHE A 14 -10.15 9.72 41.66
N GLY A 15 -9.73 10.97 41.95
CA GLY A 15 -10.46 11.88 42.83
C GLY A 15 -11.79 12.34 42.23
N HIS A 16 -11.86 12.48 40.92
CA HIS A 16 -13.04 12.99 40.22
C HIS A 16 -13.51 12.03 39.12
N ARG A 17 -13.66 10.75 39.43
CA ARG A 17 -14.01 9.68 38.46
C ARG A 17 -15.22 9.98 37.60
N ALA A 18 -16.31 10.46 38.20
CA ALA A 18 -17.54 10.77 37.48
C ALA A 18 -17.33 11.90 36.44
N VAL A 19 -16.56 12.93 36.81
CA VAL A 19 -16.20 14.02 35.90
C VAL A 19 -15.29 13.51 34.77
N THR A 20 -14.27 12.72 35.10
CA THR A 20 -13.36 12.12 34.10
C THR A 20 -14.13 11.27 33.08
N LEU A 21 -15.00 10.37 33.55
CA LEU A 21 -15.82 9.54 32.65
C LEU A 21 -16.86 10.36 31.88
N GLY A 22 -17.43 11.40 32.50
CA GLY A 22 -18.35 12.33 31.85
C GLY A 22 -17.68 13.08 30.68
N VAL A 23 -16.48 13.61 30.90
CA VAL A 23 -15.70 14.29 29.83
C VAL A 23 -15.37 13.31 28.69
N ILE A 24 -14.91 12.11 29.02
CA ILE A 24 -14.64 11.05 28.04
C ILE A 24 -15.90 10.70 27.23
N ALA A 25 -17.04 10.55 27.88
CA ALA A 25 -18.30 10.21 27.24
C ALA A 25 -18.78 11.33 26.29
N ILE A 26 -18.73 12.59 26.73
CA ILE A 26 -19.08 13.75 25.91
C ILE A 26 -18.15 13.85 24.69
N PHE A 27 -16.84 13.75 24.92
CA PHE A 27 -15.85 13.79 23.82
C PHE A 27 -16.08 12.65 22.84
N THR A 28 -16.38 11.44 23.31
CA THR A 28 -16.71 10.27 22.48
C THR A 28 -17.98 10.53 21.64
N ALA A 29 -19.02 11.10 22.24
CA ALA A 29 -20.25 11.40 21.53
C ALA A 29 -20.02 12.45 20.41
N VAL A 30 -19.25 13.50 20.69
CA VAL A 30 -18.88 14.52 19.70
C VAL A 30 -18.06 13.88 18.56
N MET A 31 -17.02 13.10 18.89
CA MET A 31 -16.19 12.45 17.89
C MET A 31 -16.96 11.41 17.07
N ALA A 32 -17.96 10.76 17.66
CA ALA A 32 -18.81 9.81 16.93
C ALA A 32 -19.61 10.50 15.82
N VAL A 33 -20.11 11.71 16.06
CA VAL A 33 -20.84 12.49 15.04
C VAL A 33 -19.94 12.79 13.84
N PHE A 34 -18.68 13.16 14.08
CA PHE A 34 -17.71 13.38 13.00
C PHE A 34 -17.29 12.09 12.33
N ALA A 35 -17.07 11.02 13.09
CA ALA A 35 -16.68 9.71 12.56
C ALA A 35 -17.72 9.14 11.57
N LEU A 36 -19.02 9.33 11.84
CA LEU A 36 -20.10 8.91 10.94
C LEU A 36 -20.12 9.67 9.60
N GLN A 37 -19.46 10.81 9.50
CA GLN A 37 -19.36 11.60 8.27
C GLN A 37 -18.08 11.26 7.46
N LEU A 38 -17.26 10.33 7.94
CA LEU A 38 -16.05 9.93 7.24
C LEU A 38 -16.41 9.19 5.94
N ARG A 39 -15.73 9.54 4.85
CA ARG A 39 -15.96 8.95 3.52
C ARG A 39 -14.68 8.28 3.04
N MET A 40 -14.85 7.28 2.17
CA MET A 40 -13.72 6.74 1.41
C MET A 40 -13.22 7.82 0.45
N ASP A 41 -11.92 7.98 0.41
CA ASP A 41 -11.23 8.97 -0.43
C ASP A 41 -10.06 8.28 -1.12
N ALA A 42 -10.34 7.68 -2.28
CA ALA A 42 -9.39 6.99 -3.13
C ALA A 42 -9.17 7.82 -4.39
N GLY A 43 -8.02 8.48 -4.50
CA GLY A 43 -7.66 9.30 -5.65
C GLY A 43 -6.31 8.90 -6.24
N PHE A 44 -6.17 9.03 -7.56
CA PHE A 44 -4.89 8.82 -8.27
C PHE A 44 -3.78 9.71 -7.69
N GLU A 45 -4.10 10.95 -7.38
CA GLU A 45 -3.14 11.94 -6.87
C GLU A 45 -2.50 11.52 -5.54
N LYS A 46 -3.17 10.66 -4.75
CA LYS A 46 -2.67 10.16 -3.47
C LYS A 46 -1.57 9.10 -3.60
N GLN A 47 -1.52 8.40 -4.73
CA GLN A 47 -0.51 7.38 -5.01
C GLN A 47 0.77 7.97 -5.61
N ILE A 48 0.73 9.21 -6.07
CA ILE A 48 1.80 9.87 -6.78
C ILE A 48 2.83 10.43 -5.79
N PRO A 49 4.13 10.06 -5.91
CA PRO A 49 5.18 10.65 -5.07
C PRO A 49 5.38 12.13 -5.39
N ILE A 50 5.31 12.97 -4.34
CA ILE A 50 5.47 14.42 -4.45
C ILE A 50 6.96 14.74 -4.67
N GLY A 51 7.26 15.54 -5.72
CA GLY A 51 8.62 16.02 -6.01
C GLY A 51 9.48 15.06 -6.82
N ASN A 52 8.97 13.89 -7.20
CA ASN A 52 9.67 12.98 -8.11
C ASN A 52 9.76 13.59 -9.52
N GLU A 53 10.90 13.40 -10.20
CA GLU A 53 11.18 13.99 -11.53
C GLU A 53 10.18 13.52 -12.57
N TYR A 54 9.81 12.24 -12.58
CA TYR A 54 8.87 11.68 -13.57
C TYR A 54 7.48 12.29 -13.40
N ILE A 55 7.09 12.50 -12.16
CA ILE A 55 5.80 13.09 -11.81
C ILE A 55 5.75 14.58 -12.11
N SER A 56 6.82 15.32 -11.79
CA SER A 56 6.90 16.75 -12.11
C SER A 56 6.87 17.01 -13.63
N THR A 57 7.53 16.16 -14.40
CA THR A 57 7.48 16.18 -15.88
C THR A 57 6.07 15.86 -16.39
N PHE A 58 5.42 14.85 -15.84
CA PHE A 58 4.03 14.53 -16.17
C PHE A 58 3.07 15.67 -15.85
N GLN A 59 3.15 16.24 -14.66
CA GLN A 59 2.28 17.35 -14.25
C GLN A 59 2.45 18.58 -15.16
N LYS A 60 3.69 18.85 -15.59
CA LYS A 60 4.02 19.95 -16.49
C LYS A 60 3.33 19.79 -17.86
N TYR A 61 3.25 18.57 -18.39
CA TYR A 61 2.72 18.28 -19.72
C TYR A 61 1.37 17.55 -19.72
N ARG A 62 0.70 17.48 -18.58
CA ARG A 62 -0.54 16.71 -18.39
C ARG A 62 -1.67 17.06 -19.38
N SER A 63 -1.76 18.33 -19.76
CA SER A 63 -2.77 18.79 -20.72
C SER A 63 -2.48 18.33 -22.16
N GLU A 64 -1.21 18.07 -22.47
CA GLU A 64 -0.72 17.78 -23.84
C GLU A 64 -0.49 16.27 -24.04
N LEU A 65 -0.14 15.54 -22.99
CA LEU A 65 0.06 14.09 -23.03
C LEU A 65 -1.28 13.34 -22.94
N PHE A 66 -1.27 12.06 -23.22
CA PHE A 66 -2.41 11.18 -22.95
C PHE A 66 -2.77 11.21 -21.48
N GLY A 67 -4.07 11.35 -21.17
CA GLY A 67 -4.57 11.30 -19.81
C GLY A 67 -4.30 9.93 -19.16
N ALA A 68 -3.87 9.93 -17.89
CA ALA A 68 -3.72 8.69 -17.14
C ALA A 68 -5.07 8.00 -16.84
N ASN A 69 -6.18 8.72 -16.98
CA ASN A 69 -7.51 8.24 -16.65
C ASN A 69 -8.27 7.78 -17.90
N ARG A 70 -7.82 6.67 -18.46
CA ARG A 70 -8.41 6.03 -19.64
C ARG A 70 -9.10 4.74 -19.23
N ILE A 71 -10.25 4.43 -19.82
CA ILE A 71 -10.90 3.13 -19.74
C ILE A 71 -10.81 2.41 -21.08
N THR A 72 -10.69 1.10 -20.99
CA THR A 72 -10.71 0.21 -22.15
C THR A 72 -11.78 -0.86 -21.89
N VAL A 73 -12.68 -1.00 -22.84
CA VAL A 73 -13.76 -1.99 -22.82
C VAL A 73 -13.60 -2.87 -24.05
N VAL A 74 -13.56 -4.18 -23.85
CA VAL A 74 -13.41 -5.17 -24.92
C VAL A 74 -14.66 -6.02 -24.99
N VAL A 75 -15.22 -6.13 -26.19
CA VAL A 75 -16.29 -7.08 -26.52
C VAL A 75 -15.64 -8.28 -27.16
N LYS A 76 -15.69 -9.43 -26.49
CA LYS A 76 -15.07 -10.67 -26.95
C LYS A 76 -16.14 -11.73 -27.25
N ALA A 77 -16.12 -12.30 -28.44
CA ALA A 77 -16.92 -13.46 -28.78
C ALA A 77 -16.33 -14.70 -28.10
N ARG A 78 -17.15 -15.46 -27.37
CA ARG A 78 -16.69 -16.69 -26.72
C ARG A 78 -16.46 -17.81 -27.72
N THR A 79 -17.16 -17.75 -28.88
CA THR A 79 -17.01 -18.67 -30.02
C THR A 79 -17.02 -17.88 -31.32
N GLY A 80 -16.17 -18.24 -32.27
CA GLY A 80 -16.07 -17.57 -33.56
C GLY A 80 -15.26 -16.29 -33.55
N THR A 81 -15.60 -15.36 -34.42
CA THR A 81 -14.90 -14.07 -34.62
C THR A 81 -15.80 -12.87 -34.36
N ILE A 82 -15.20 -11.69 -34.23
CA ILE A 82 -15.93 -10.41 -34.11
C ILE A 82 -16.64 -10.04 -35.43
N TRP A 83 -16.27 -10.64 -36.55
CA TRP A 83 -16.80 -10.40 -37.89
C TRP A 83 -18.10 -11.11 -38.14
N SER A 84 -19.10 -10.83 -37.32
CA SER A 84 -20.45 -11.31 -37.46
C SER A 84 -21.45 -10.20 -37.14
N GLN A 85 -22.64 -10.23 -37.73
CA GLN A 85 -23.65 -9.21 -37.48
C GLN A 85 -23.98 -9.07 -35.99
N PRO A 86 -24.22 -10.16 -35.22
CA PRO A 86 -24.51 -10.03 -33.79
C PRO A 86 -23.36 -9.45 -32.97
N ALA A 87 -22.11 -9.75 -33.35
CA ALA A 87 -20.94 -9.24 -32.65
C ALA A 87 -20.71 -7.75 -32.90
N LEU A 88 -20.80 -7.32 -34.17
CA LEU A 88 -20.67 -5.91 -34.55
C LEU A 88 -21.83 -5.07 -34.00
N GLU A 89 -23.07 -5.60 -33.97
CA GLU A 89 -24.20 -4.96 -33.32
C GLU A 89 -23.97 -4.81 -31.80
N ARG A 90 -23.44 -5.87 -31.14
CA ARG A 90 -23.04 -5.82 -29.73
C ARG A 90 -22.00 -4.72 -29.49
N LEU A 91 -20.97 -4.69 -30.32
CA LEU A 91 -19.90 -3.67 -30.26
C LEU A 91 -20.48 -2.25 -30.42
N TYR A 92 -21.43 -2.07 -31.34
CA TYR A 92 -22.14 -0.77 -31.50
C TYR A 92 -22.85 -0.36 -30.24
N LYS A 93 -23.68 -1.24 -29.66
CA LYS A 93 -24.44 -0.96 -28.45
C LYS A 93 -23.54 -0.65 -27.26
N VAL A 94 -22.42 -1.38 -27.11
CA VAL A 94 -21.45 -1.10 -26.05
C VAL A 94 -20.71 0.22 -26.31
N THR A 95 -20.35 0.53 -27.56
CA THR A 95 -19.74 1.82 -27.92
C THR A 95 -20.64 2.99 -27.55
N GLN A 96 -21.95 2.90 -27.89
CA GLN A 96 -22.95 3.89 -27.48
C GLN A 96 -23.06 4.01 -25.95
N ALA A 97 -23.16 2.88 -25.27
CA ALA A 97 -23.25 2.87 -23.81
C ALA A 97 -22.03 3.52 -23.14
N VAL A 98 -20.82 3.27 -23.65
CA VAL A 98 -19.56 3.93 -23.18
C VAL A 98 -19.61 5.41 -23.44
N SER A 99 -19.99 5.85 -24.65
CA SER A 99 -20.03 7.27 -25.06
C SER A 99 -20.98 8.12 -24.20
N TYR A 100 -22.02 7.50 -23.66
CA TYR A 100 -23.01 8.18 -22.82
C TYR A 100 -22.79 8.01 -21.30
N LEU A 101 -21.69 7.40 -20.88
CA LEU A 101 -21.33 7.42 -19.46
C LEU A 101 -20.97 8.84 -19.00
N PRO A 102 -21.29 9.20 -17.74
CA PRO A 102 -20.86 10.48 -17.18
C PRO A 102 -19.32 10.58 -17.17
N ASN A 103 -18.79 11.78 -17.28
CA ASN A 103 -17.37 12.08 -17.33
C ASN A 103 -16.58 11.47 -18.50
N VAL A 104 -17.20 10.79 -19.44
CA VAL A 104 -16.53 10.34 -20.67
C VAL A 104 -16.41 11.50 -21.63
N ASP A 105 -15.20 11.74 -22.13
CA ASP A 105 -14.95 12.61 -23.28
C ASP A 105 -15.43 11.90 -24.55
N ARG A 106 -16.60 12.29 -25.02
CA ARG A 106 -17.23 11.67 -26.19
C ARG A 106 -16.41 11.79 -27.45
N GLY A 107 -15.69 12.90 -27.62
CA GLY A 107 -14.82 13.14 -28.78
C GLY A 107 -13.59 12.23 -28.79
N GLY A 108 -13.17 11.77 -27.60
CA GLY A 108 -12.05 10.86 -27.41
C GLY A 108 -12.42 9.38 -27.41
N VAL A 109 -13.71 9.02 -27.55
CA VAL A 109 -14.10 7.61 -27.68
C VAL A 109 -13.65 7.05 -29.01
N GLN A 110 -12.92 5.94 -29.00
CA GLN A 110 -12.41 5.26 -30.18
C GLN A 110 -12.89 3.80 -30.23
N SER A 111 -13.48 3.41 -31.33
CA SER A 111 -13.98 2.07 -31.62
C SER A 111 -14.10 1.92 -33.15
N LEU A 112 -14.31 0.74 -33.67
CA LEU A 112 -14.60 0.55 -35.09
C LEU A 112 -15.83 1.35 -35.57
N TRP A 113 -16.76 1.65 -34.66
CA TRP A 113 -18.00 2.39 -34.92
C TRP A 113 -17.89 3.92 -34.78
N THR A 114 -16.72 4.42 -34.40
CA THR A 114 -16.57 5.87 -34.20
C THR A 114 -15.94 6.55 -35.40
N PRO A 115 -16.36 7.77 -35.74
CA PRO A 115 -15.92 8.46 -36.96
C PRO A 115 -14.45 8.88 -36.96
N ASN A 116 -13.79 8.85 -35.80
CA ASN A 116 -12.36 9.10 -35.64
C ASN A 116 -11.50 7.84 -35.87
N THR A 117 -12.10 6.72 -36.31
CA THR A 117 -11.41 5.49 -36.68
C THR A 117 -11.52 5.36 -38.18
N PHE A 118 -10.50 5.81 -38.91
CA PHE A 118 -10.53 5.92 -40.36
C PHE A 118 -9.33 5.24 -41.02
N VAL A 119 -9.55 4.78 -42.23
CA VAL A 119 -8.53 4.29 -43.14
C VAL A 119 -8.08 5.44 -44.04
N ASN A 120 -6.78 5.67 -44.07
CA ASN A 120 -6.19 6.63 -45.00
C ASN A 120 -5.90 5.93 -46.34
N GLU A 121 -6.56 6.34 -47.38
CA GLU A 121 -6.35 5.87 -48.73
C GLU A 121 -5.79 7.02 -49.58
N ILE A 122 -4.92 6.66 -50.46
CA ILE A 122 -4.37 7.59 -51.44
C ILE A 122 -5.01 7.28 -52.75
N THR A 123 -5.74 8.26 -53.29
CA THR A 123 -6.44 8.16 -54.55
C THR A 123 -5.79 9.10 -55.57
N GLU A 124 -6.15 8.97 -56.83
CA GLU A 124 -5.68 9.88 -57.89
C GLU A 124 -6.02 11.36 -57.60
N ASP A 125 -7.08 11.60 -56.84
CA ASP A 125 -7.53 12.94 -56.41
C ASP A 125 -6.91 13.46 -55.10
N GLY A 126 -6.02 12.69 -54.45
CA GLY A 126 -5.34 13.08 -53.24
C GLY A 126 -5.58 12.14 -52.05
N PHE A 127 -5.39 12.70 -50.86
CA PHE A 127 -5.51 11.97 -49.60
C PHE A 127 -6.97 11.86 -49.16
N ARG A 128 -7.48 10.65 -49.02
CA ARG A 128 -8.83 10.35 -48.54
C ARG A 128 -8.79 9.60 -47.20
N ALA A 129 -9.58 10.04 -46.25
CA ALA A 129 -9.73 9.42 -44.95
C ALA A 129 -11.19 8.95 -44.80
N ASP A 130 -11.44 7.67 -44.97
CA ASP A 130 -12.76 7.09 -44.81
C ASP A 130 -12.87 6.38 -43.45
N PRO A 131 -14.00 6.53 -42.73
CA PRO A 131 -14.20 5.77 -41.51
C PRO A 131 -14.23 4.28 -41.80
N VAL A 132 -13.69 3.44 -40.89
CA VAL A 132 -13.70 1.97 -41.01
C VAL A 132 -15.13 1.45 -41.22
N ILE A 133 -16.09 2.03 -40.53
CA ILE A 133 -17.52 1.79 -40.75
C ILE A 133 -18.16 3.11 -41.15
N ASP A 134 -18.63 3.17 -42.39
CA ASP A 134 -19.31 4.34 -42.91
C ASP A 134 -20.52 4.71 -42.05
N GLY A 135 -20.73 6.02 -41.81
CA GLY A 135 -21.80 6.53 -40.96
C GLY A 135 -23.22 6.25 -41.51
N THR A 136 -23.34 5.81 -42.76
CA THR A 136 -24.64 5.37 -43.34
C THR A 136 -24.97 3.92 -43.00
N ILE A 137 -24.01 3.13 -42.51
CA ILE A 137 -24.21 1.73 -42.16
C ILE A 137 -24.80 1.66 -40.77
N THR A 138 -25.98 1.07 -40.67
CA THR A 138 -26.62 0.77 -39.37
C THR A 138 -26.36 -0.68 -38.97
N PRO A 139 -26.43 -1.02 -37.66
CA PRO A 139 -26.26 -2.40 -37.20
C PRO A 139 -27.20 -3.41 -37.86
N GLU A 140 -28.42 -2.98 -38.16
CA GLU A 140 -29.45 -3.81 -38.82
C GLU A 140 -29.15 -4.00 -40.32
N GLY A 141 -28.41 -3.07 -40.94
CA GLY A 141 -28.02 -3.11 -42.33
C GLY A 141 -26.74 -3.92 -42.63
N LEU A 142 -26.14 -4.57 -41.66
CA LEU A 142 -24.93 -5.37 -41.83
C LEU A 142 -25.20 -6.65 -42.62
N THR A 143 -24.69 -6.69 -43.82
CA THR A 143 -24.70 -7.89 -44.70
C THR A 143 -23.32 -8.57 -44.65
N ALA A 144 -23.23 -9.82 -45.11
CA ALA A 144 -21.95 -10.53 -45.19
C ALA A 144 -20.92 -9.77 -46.04
N LYS A 145 -21.35 -9.11 -47.12
CA LYS A 145 -20.49 -8.29 -47.96
C LYS A 145 -20.00 -7.02 -47.23
N THR A 146 -20.92 -6.36 -46.51
CA THR A 146 -20.55 -5.16 -45.70
C THR A 146 -19.58 -5.52 -44.59
N ILE A 147 -19.78 -6.65 -43.93
CA ILE A 147 -18.89 -7.13 -42.85
C ILE A 147 -17.50 -7.43 -43.43
N ASP A 148 -17.40 -8.07 -44.59
CA ASP A 148 -16.10 -8.33 -45.21
C ASP A 148 -15.38 -7.03 -45.63
N SER A 149 -16.12 -6.03 -46.14
CA SER A 149 -15.56 -4.70 -46.41
C SER A 149 -15.04 -4.00 -45.17
N ILE A 150 -15.79 -4.04 -44.05
CA ILE A 150 -15.37 -3.51 -42.73
C ILE A 150 -14.10 -4.22 -42.26
N ARG A 151 -14.03 -5.54 -42.42
CA ARG A 151 -12.85 -6.32 -42.04
C ARG A 151 -11.64 -5.92 -42.87
N GLN A 152 -11.78 -5.80 -44.16
CA GLN A 152 -10.71 -5.34 -45.06
C GLN A 152 -10.23 -3.92 -44.69
N ALA A 153 -11.16 -3.01 -44.44
CA ALA A 153 -10.85 -1.65 -43.98
C ALA A 153 -10.09 -1.65 -42.66
N ALA A 154 -10.50 -2.51 -41.70
CA ALA A 154 -9.78 -2.67 -40.40
C ALA A 154 -8.37 -3.25 -40.59
N VAL A 155 -8.17 -4.15 -41.55
CA VAL A 155 -6.84 -4.70 -41.86
C VAL A 155 -5.97 -3.65 -42.53
N SER A 156 -6.49 -2.96 -43.55
CA SER A 156 -5.77 -1.91 -44.31
C SER A 156 -5.43 -0.70 -43.43
N GLY A 157 -6.32 -0.35 -42.49
CA GLY A 157 -6.09 0.73 -41.55
C GLY A 157 -5.16 0.35 -40.39
N GLY A 158 -4.64 -0.89 -40.31
CA GLY A 158 -3.72 -1.34 -39.28
C GLY A 158 -4.36 -1.53 -37.88
N TYR A 159 -5.68 -1.76 -37.85
CA TYR A 159 -6.42 -1.90 -36.55
C TYR A 159 -6.36 -3.29 -35.94
N ILE A 160 -5.82 -4.28 -36.65
CA ILE A 160 -5.58 -5.62 -36.08
C ILE A 160 -4.42 -5.52 -35.07
N GLY A 161 -4.63 -5.99 -33.87
CA GLY A 161 -3.72 -5.80 -32.72
C GLY A 161 -3.96 -4.49 -31.98
N VAL A 162 -4.72 -3.53 -32.52
CA VAL A 162 -4.96 -2.21 -31.89
C VAL A 162 -6.40 -2.09 -31.39
N LEU A 163 -7.38 -2.12 -32.29
CA LEU A 163 -8.82 -2.10 -31.97
C LEU A 163 -9.50 -3.47 -32.14
N VAL A 164 -8.90 -4.36 -32.90
CA VAL A 164 -9.34 -5.74 -33.04
C VAL A 164 -8.22 -6.64 -32.58
N SER A 165 -8.52 -7.66 -31.81
CA SER A 165 -7.52 -8.60 -31.31
C SER A 165 -6.79 -9.35 -32.45
N LYS A 166 -5.56 -9.80 -32.20
CA LYS A 166 -4.73 -10.54 -33.17
C LYS A 166 -5.44 -11.78 -33.71
N ASP A 167 -6.20 -12.45 -32.86
CA ASP A 167 -7.00 -13.62 -33.19
C ASP A 167 -8.39 -13.28 -33.78
N GLN A 168 -8.69 -11.99 -33.90
CA GLN A 168 -9.95 -11.45 -34.40
C GLN A 168 -11.21 -11.95 -33.68
N THR A 169 -11.07 -12.38 -32.42
CA THR A 169 -12.20 -12.82 -31.60
C THR A 169 -12.85 -11.67 -30.82
N SER A 170 -12.18 -10.53 -30.70
CA SER A 170 -12.65 -9.40 -29.91
C SER A 170 -12.35 -8.06 -30.55
N ALA A 171 -13.10 -7.03 -30.14
CA ALA A 171 -12.88 -5.63 -30.51
C ALA A 171 -12.91 -4.72 -29.29
N MET A 172 -12.08 -3.69 -29.33
CA MET A 172 -11.79 -2.78 -28.24
C MET A 172 -12.49 -1.44 -28.44
N ILE A 173 -12.93 -0.87 -27.34
CA ILE A 173 -13.44 0.50 -27.21
C ILE A 173 -12.56 1.18 -26.18
N THR A 174 -11.99 2.33 -26.51
CA THR A 174 -11.22 3.14 -25.59
C THR A 174 -11.90 4.48 -25.37
N ALA A 175 -11.85 4.99 -24.13
CA ALA A 175 -12.43 6.28 -23.81
C ALA A 175 -11.59 6.99 -22.76
N GLU A 176 -11.39 8.29 -22.91
CA GLU A 176 -10.78 9.15 -21.90
C GLU A 176 -11.83 9.65 -20.93
N LEU A 177 -11.46 9.77 -19.65
CA LEU A 177 -12.33 10.27 -18.61
C LEU A 177 -11.88 11.65 -18.15
N ASN A 178 -12.84 12.58 -18.08
CA ASN A 178 -12.64 13.87 -17.46
C ASN A 178 -12.57 13.70 -15.93
N GLU A 179 -11.53 14.21 -15.31
CA GLU A 179 -11.33 14.13 -13.85
C GLU A 179 -12.33 14.97 -13.06
N ARG A 180 -12.90 15.96 -13.71
CA ARG A 180 -13.98 16.80 -13.15
C ARG A 180 -15.15 16.83 -14.09
N ASP A 181 -16.34 16.90 -13.53
CA ASP A 181 -17.55 17.10 -14.30
C ASP A 181 -17.69 18.58 -14.74
N VAL A 182 -18.75 18.88 -15.47
CA VAL A 182 -19.06 20.25 -15.94
C VAL A 182 -19.30 21.24 -14.80
N ASN A 183 -19.60 20.77 -13.59
CA ASN A 183 -19.80 21.56 -12.37
C ASN A 183 -18.51 21.70 -11.55
N GLY A 184 -17.40 21.14 -12.00
CA GLY A 184 -16.11 21.15 -11.31
C GLY A 184 -15.98 20.08 -10.20
N ALA A 185 -16.95 19.20 -10.00
CA ALA A 185 -16.86 18.10 -9.04
C ALA A 185 -15.90 17.01 -9.54
N ALA A 186 -15.06 16.50 -8.64
CA ALA A 186 -14.14 15.41 -8.96
C ALA A 186 -14.90 14.12 -9.28
N LEU A 187 -14.32 13.30 -10.17
CA LEU A 187 -14.86 11.99 -10.53
C LEU A 187 -14.93 11.08 -9.31
N ASP A 188 -16.12 10.58 -9.00
CA ASP A 188 -16.32 9.52 -8.00
C ASP A 188 -16.05 8.15 -8.65
N TYR A 189 -14.87 7.63 -8.42
CA TYR A 189 -14.42 6.34 -8.99
C TYR A 189 -15.28 5.16 -8.54
N VAL A 190 -15.82 5.18 -7.32
CA VAL A 190 -16.66 4.11 -6.78
C VAL A 190 -18.02 4.10 -7.48
N ALA A 191 -18.64 5.28 -7.58
CA ALA A 191 -19.90 5.42 -8.32
C ALA A 191 -19.71 5.07 -9.79
N PHE A 192 -18.61 5.50 -10.40
CA PHE A 192 -18.29 5.22 -11.80
C PHE A 192 -18.08 3.71 -12.04
N ASN A 193 -17.36 3.01 -11.17
CA ASN A 193 -17.21 1.56 -11.25
C ASN A 193 -18.56 0.82 -11.24
N ARG A 194 -19.46 1.24 -10.36
CA ARG A 194 -20.82 0.68 -10.32
C ARG A 194 -21.57 0.91 -11.64
N LEU A 195 -21.36 2.04 -12.29
CA LEU A 195 -21.93 2.31 -13.61
C LEU A 195 -21.32 1.38 -14.67
N LEU A 196 -20.01 1.16 -14.67
CA LEU A 196 -19.36 0.23 -15.59
C LEU A 196 -19.93 -1.18 -15.44
N GLU A 197 -20.07 -1.67 -14.21
CA GLU A 197 -20.66 -3.00 -13.96
C GLU A 197 -22.14 -3.06 -14.35
N ASN A 198 -22.95 -2.08 -13.96
CA ASN A 198 -24.42 -2.13 -14.12
C ASN A 198 -24.88 -1.75 -15.54
N LYS A 199 -24.17 -0.85 -16.24
CA LYS A 199 -24.55 -0.37 -17.57
C LYS A 199 -23.79 -1.03 -18.71
N LEU A 200 -22.59 -1.61 -18.44
CA LEU A 200 -21.80 -2.24 -19.49
C LEU A 200 -21.69 -3.77 -19.27
N ARG A 201 -21.06 -4.22 -18.17
CA ARG A 201 -20.80 -5.65 -18.01
C ARG A 201 -22.10 -6.46 -17.91
N LYS A 202 -22.95 -6.21 -16.93
CA LYS A 202 -24.15 -6.98 -16.68
C LYS A 202 -25.14 -7.03 -17.86
N PRO A 203 -25.42 -5.95 -18.61
CA PRO A 203 -26.37 -6.00 -19.72
C PRO A 203 -25.81 -6.63 -20.99
N PHE A 204 -24.46 -6.59 -21.18
CA PHE A 204 -23.85 -6.99 -22.44
C PHE A 204 -23.02 -8.26 -22.37
N GLU A 205 -22.73 -8.78 -21.17
CA GLU A 205 -22.08 -10.08 -20.97
C GLU A 205 -23.14 -11.18 -20.90
N ASP A 206 -22.96 -12.23 -21.70
CA ASP A 206 -23.84 -13.41 -21.72
C ASP A 206 -23.05 -14.69 -22.11
N SER A 207 -23.76 -15.76 -22.43
CA SER A 207 -23.13 -17.05 -22.85
C SER A 207 -22.34 -16.93 -24.15
N SER A 208 -22.61 -15.93 -24.99
CA SER A 208 -22.01 -15.73 -26.32
C SER A 208 -20.89 -14.70 -26.29
N TYR A 209 -20.98 -13.70 -25.42
CA TYR A 209 -20.05 -12.60 -25.35
C TYR A 209 -19.54 -12.35 -23.94
N GLU A 210 -18.26 -12.04 -23.85
CA GLU A 210 -17.58 -11.62 -22.64
C GLU A 210 -17.25 -10.12 -22.74
N ILE A 211 -17.46 -9.38 -21.65
CA ILE A 211 -17.11 -7.96 -21.56
C ILE A 211 -15.94 -7.81 -20.61
N GLN A 212 -14.79 -7.41 -21.15
CA GLN A 212 -13.57 -7.17 -20.38
C GLN A 212 -13.42 -5.67 -20.18
N ILE A 213 -13.17 -5.22 -18.95
CA ILE A 213 -13.07 -3.79 -18.62
C ILE A 213 -11.84 -3.55 -17.77
N ILE A 214 -10.99 -2.63 -18.25
CA ILE A 214 -9.78 -2.21 -17.54
C ILE A 214 -9.63 -0.70 -17.59
N GLY A 215 -8.70 -0.20 -16.82
CA GLY A 215 -8.36 1.21 -16.71
C GLY A 215 -8.34 1.68 -15.28
N PHE A 216 -7.71 2.84 -15.04
CA PHE A 216 -7.48 3.34 -13.68
C PHE A 216 -8.78 3.48 -12.87
N ALA A 217 -9.83 4.05 -13.47
CA ALA A 217 -11.12 4.23 -12.78
C ALA A 217 -11.76 2.89 -12.37
N LYS A 218 -11.63 1.87 -13.21
CA LYS A 218 -12.10 0.51 -12.91
C LYS A 218 -11.27 -0.12 -11.78
N GLN A 219 -9.94 0.00 -11.86
CA GLN A 219 -9.01 -0.51 -10.84
C GLN A 219 -9.32 0.08 -9.46
N ILE A 220 -9.37 1.40 -9.35
CA ILE A 220 -9.67 2.09 -8.08
C ILE A 220 -11.05 1.72 -7.55
N GLY A 221 -12.04 1.60 -8.44
CA GLY A 221 -13.38 1.17 -8.05
C GLY A 221 -13.40 -0.26 -7.49
N ASP A 222 -12.71 -1.19 -8.13
CA ASP A 222 -12.62 -2.58 -7.65
C ASP A 222 -11.84 -2.67 -6.32
N ILE A 223 -10.79 -1.86 -6.14
CA ILE A 223 -10.09 -1.74 -4.85
C ILE A 223 -11.05 -1.22 -3.76
N ALA A 224 -11.83 -0.19 -4.06
CA ALA A 224 -12.78 0.38 -3.11
C ALA A 224 -13.92 -0.59 -2.76
N ASP A 225 -14.42 -1.34 -3.74
CA ASP A 225 -15.42 -2.39 -3.51
C ASP A 225 -14.82 -3.54 -2.67
N GLY A 226 -13.57 -3.94 -2.94
CA GLY A 226 -12.81 -4.88 -2.10
C GLY A 226 -12.60 -4.37 -0.68
N ALA A 227 -12.37 -3.07 -0.51
CA ALA A 227 -12.19 -2.43 0.80
C ALA A 227 -13.46 -2.50 1.67
N SER A 228 -14.65 -2.54 1.05
CA SER A 228 -15.90 -2.74 1.80
C SER A 228 -15.93 -4.10 2.52
N GLY A 229 -15.33 -5.14 1.93
CA GLY A 229 -15.16 -6.46 2.54
C GLY A 229 -14.22 -6.47 3.76
N VAL A 230 -13.35 -5.47 3.91
CA VAL A 230 -12.44 -5.33 5.05
C VAL A 230 -13.20 -5.22 6.36
N LEU A 231 -14.37 -4.58 6.38
CA LEU A 231 -15.20 -4.46 7.56
C LEU A 231 -15.63 -5.82 8.13
N VAL A 232 -15.86 -6.80 7.26
CA VAL A 232 -16.19 -8.19 7.66
C VAL A 232 -14.98 -8.82 8.36
N PHE A 233 -13.78 -8.66 7.82
CA PHE A 233 -12.56 -9.17 8.45
C PHE A 233 -12.24 -8.45 9.75
N CYS A 234 -12.50 -7.14 9.84
CA CYS A 234 -12.39 -6.38 11.09
C CYS A 234 -13.37 -6.91 12.16
N ALA A 235 -14.61 -7.19 11.79
CA ALA A 235 -15.59 -7.77 12.70
C ALA A 235 -15.19 -9.18 13.15
N LEU A 236 -14.72 -10.02 12.23
CA LEU A 236 -14.22 -11.36 12.53
C LEU A 236 -13.02 -11.30 13.48
N ALA A 237 -12.05 -10.45 13.20
CA ALA A 237 -10.87 -10.26 14.02
C ALA A 237 -11.23 -9.72 15.42
N LEU A 238 -12.23 -8.83 15.53
CA LEU A 238 -12.78 -8.34 16.80
C LEU A 238 -13.39 -9.49 17.59
N LEU A 239 -14.21 -10.34 16.97
CA LEU A 239 -14.83 -11.50 17.60
C LEU A 239 -13.78 -12.51 18.07
N LEU A 240 -12.79 -12.82 17.24
CA LEU A 240 -11.68 -13.71 17.61
C LEU A 240 -10.87 -13.15 18.79
N THR A 241 -10.57 -11.85 18.74
CA THR A 241 -9.88 -11.16 19.83
C THR A 241 -10.71 -11.18 21.12
N ALA A 242 -12.02 -10.90 21.04
CA ALA A 242 -12.92 -10.97 22.19
C ALA A 242 -12.99 -12.38 22.79
N GLY A 243 -13.08 -13.40 21.93
CA GLY A 243 -13.05 -14.81 22.33
C GLY A 243 -11.74 -15.19 23.02
N ALA A 244 -10.61 -14.77 22.44
CA ALA A 244 -9.28 -15.01 23.02
C ALA A 244 -9.12 -14.31 24.38
N VAL A 245 -9.52 -13.05 24.50
CA VAL A 245 -9.47 -12.28 25.75
C VAL A 245 -10.37 -12.92 26.81
N TYR A 246 -11.59 -13.38 26.42
CA TYR A 246 -12.47 -14.10 27.33
C TYR A 246 -11.87 -15.42 27.79
N TRP A 247 -11.27 -16.18 26.88
CA TRP A 247 -10.58 -17.43 27.25
C TRP A 247 -9.42 -17.17 28.23
N TYR A 248 -8.71 -16.04 28.03
CA TYR A 248 -7.60 -15.64 28.89
C TYR A 248 -8.07 -15.17 30.28
N CYS A 249 -9.00 -14.21 30.34
CA CYS A 249 -9.46 -13.55 31.57
C CYS A 249 -10.51 -14.35 32.32
N ARG A 250 -11.29 -15.22 31.62
CA ARG A 250 -12.43 -15.95 32.19
C ARG A 250 -13.46 -15.03 32.91
N SER A 251 -13.61 -13.80 32.40
CA SER A 251 -14.51 -12.78 32.93
C SER A 251 -15.05 -11.92 31.85
N VAL A 252 -16.35 -11.83 31.68
CA VAL A 252 -17.02 -10.96 30.68
C VAL A 252 -16.67 -9.49 30.93
N ARG A 253 -16.63 -9.04 32.17
CA ARG A 253 -16.31 -7.65 32.54
C ARG A 253 -14.89 -7.27 32.11
N PHE A 254 -13.90 -8.11 32.41
CA PHE A 254 -12.52 -7.90 31.96
C PHE A 254 -12.31 -8.14 30.47
N THR A 255 -13.21 -8.80 29.77
CA THR A 255 -13.17 -8.93 28.31
C THR A 255 -13.71 -7.67 27.64
N ILE A 256 -14.87 -7.18 28.07
CA ILE A 256 -15.52 -6.02 27.48
C ILE A 256 -14.69 -4.74 27.70
N LEU A 257 -14.08 -4.60 28.87
CA LEU A 257 -13.38 -3.38 29.25
C LEU A 257 -12.28 -2.93 28.26
N PRO A 258 -11.27 -3.75 27.91
CA PRO A 258 -10.23 -3.34 26.94
C PRO A 258 -10.79 -3.17 25.52
N ILE A 259 -11.84 -3.92 25.18
CA ILE A 259 -12.50 -3.80 23.87
C ILE A 259 -13.19 -2.44 23.75
N VAL A 260 -13.98 -2.04 24.75
CA VAL A 260 -14.66 -0.73 24.75
C VAL A 260 -13.65 0.40 24.74
N CYS A 261 -12.59 0.34 25.56
CA CYS A 261 -11.52 1.34 25.55
C CYS A 261 -10.85 1.43 24.17
N SER A 262 -10.63 0.30 23.51
CA SER A 262 -10.05 0.27 22.18
C SER A 262 -10.98 0.81 21.10
N LEU A 263 -12.27 0.50 21.15
CA LEU A 263 -13.27 1.05 20.24
C LEU A 263 -13.44 2.57 20.45
N THR A 264 -13.40 3.05 21.68
CA THR A 264 -13.45 4.49 21.99
C THR A 264 -12.32 5.24 21.29
N SER A 265 -11.08 4.71 21.32
CA SER A 265 -9.97 5.36 20.61
C SER A 265 -10.14 5.35 19.09
N LEU A 266 -10.78 4.32 18.52
CA LEU A 266 -11.10 4.31 17.09
C LEU A 266 -12.12 5.39 16.72
N VAL A 267 -13.15 5.58 17.54
CA VAL A 267 -14.12 6.66 17.34
C VAL A 267 -13.42 8.02 17.37
N TRP A 268 -12.51 8.24 18.31
CA TRP A 268 -11.74 9.48 18.38
C TRP A 268 -10.80 9.66 17.18
N GLN A 269 -10.16 8.59 16.75
CA GLN A 269 -9.31 8.57 15.56
C GLN A 269 -10.09 9.00 14.31
N PHE A 270 -11.21 8.36 14.03
CA PHE A 270 -12.04 8.65 12.87
C PHE A 270 -12.66 10.05 12.93
N GLY A 271 -13.14 10.47 14.10
CA GLY A 271 -13.67 11.80 14.29
C GLY A 271 -12.62 12.88 14.04
N THR A 272 -11.40 12.67 14.53
CA THR A 272 -10.28 13.61 14.33
C THR A 272 -9.84 13.66 12.87
N LEU A 273 -9.78 12.51 12.17
CA LEU A 273 -9.48 12.49 10.73
C LEU A 273 -10.47 13.34 9.94
N ARG A 274 -11.76 13.21 10.23
CA ARG A 274 -12.79 14.02 9.58
C ARG A 274 -12.63 15.51 9.88
N LEU A 275 -12.32 15.87 11.13
CA LEU A 275 -12.06 17.27 11.54
C LEU A 275 -10.85 17.87 10.84
N LEU A 276 -9.82 17.07 10.57
CA LEU A 276 -8.63 17.49 9.82
C LEU A 276 -8.85 17.53 8.30
N GLY A 277 -10.05 17.16 7.81
CA GLY A 277 -10.39 17.18 6.41
C GLY A 277 -9.94 15.95 5.62
N PHE A 278 -9.40 14.92 6.28
CA PHE A 278 -9.00 13.67 5.64
C PHE A 278 -10.21 12.75 5.40
N GLY A 279 -10.17 12.00 4.30
CA GLY A 279 -11.00 10.83 4.08
C GLY A 279 -10.29 9.55 4.53
N LEU A 280 -10.88 8.41 4.30
CA LEU A 280 -10.28 7.11 4.56
C LEU A 280 -9.73 6.53 3.26
N ASP A 281 -8.42 6.49 3.14
CA ASP A 281 -7.74 5.86 2.01
C ASP A 281 -7.83 4.33 2.09
N PRO A 282 -7.91 3.58 0.98
CA PRO A 282 -7.94 2.13 0.98
C PRO A 282 -6.81 1.46 1.75
N LEU A 283 -5.60 2.03 1.75
CA LEU A 283 -4.48 1.54 2.55
C LEU A 283 -4.68 1.83 4.04
N ALA A 284 -5.22 3.01 4.38
CA ALA A 284 -5.47 3.43 5.76
C ALA A 284 -6.62 2.67 6.43
N VAL A 285 -7.49 1.98 5.67
CA VAL A 285 -8.58 1.13 6.22
C VAL A 285 -8.06 0.02 7.15
N LEU A 286 -6.79 -0.38 7.00
CA LEU A 286 -6.17 -1.42 7.83
C LEU A 286 -5.75 -0.92 9.22
N VAL A 287 -5.45 0.37 9.33
CA VAL A 287 -4.93 0.99 10.56
C VAL A 287 -5.87 0.84 11.75
N PRO A 288 -7.18 1.05 11.63
CA PRO A 288 -8.13 0.90 12.74
C PRO A 288 -8.04 -0.45 13.44
N PHE A 289 -7.93 -1.52 12.66
CA PHE A 289 -7.79 -2.86 13.27
C PHE A 289 -6.45 -2.99 14.02
N LEU A 290 -5.36 -2.53 13.42
CA LEU A 290 -4.04 -2.58 14.06
C LEU A 290 -4.03 -1.77 15.37
N VAL A 291 -4.57 -0.56 15.34
CA VAL A 291 -4.73 0.29 16.53
C VAL A 291 -5.62 -0.39 17.55
N PHE A 292 -6.74 -1.00 17.15
CA PHE A 292 -7.61 -1.78 18.05
C PHE A 292 -6.82 -2.90 18.75
N ALA A 293 -6.09 -3.69 18.00
CA ALA A 293 -5.35 -4.83 18.50
C ALA A 293 -4.21 -4.42 19.47
N ILE A 294 -3.48 -3.33 19.18
CA ILE A 294 -2.50 -2.73 20.10
C ILE A 294 -3.18 -2.33 21.41
N GLY A 295 -4.36 -1.69 21.33
CA GLY A 295 -5.08 -1.29 22.52
C GLY A 295 -5.53 -2.46 23.39
N VAL A 296 -6.03 -3.53 22.80
CA VAL A 296 -6.39 -4.74 23.54
C VAL A 296 -5.16 -5.36 24.22
N SER A 297 -4.00 -5.38 23.53
CA SER A 297 -2.74 -5.86 24.11
C SER A 297 -2.36 -5.09 25.38
N HIS A 298 -2.34 -3.76 25.33
CA HIS A 298 -2.06 -2.94 26.53
C HIS A 298 -3.15 -3.07 27.61
N GLY A 299 -4.42 -3.21 27.19
CA GLY A 299 -5.52 -3.46 28.10
C GLY A 299 -5.37 -4.75 28.92
N ILE A 300 -4.85 -5.81 28.29
CA ILE A 300 -4.55 -7.08 28.97
C ILE A 300 -3.45 -6.89 30.01
N GLN A 301 -2.44 -6.08 29.75
CA GLN A 301 -1.39 -5.76 30.72
C GLN A 301 -1.97 -5.07 31.97
N GLN A 302 -2.85 -4.09 31.77
CA GLN A 302 -3.58 -3.43 32.85
C GLN A 302 -4.41 -4.41 33.67
N ILE A 303 -5.17 -5.28 33.00
CA ILE A 303 -5.99 -6.30 33.67
C ILE A 303 -5.13 -7.26 34.49
N ASN A 304 -3.99 -7.71 33.94
CA ASN A 304 -3.07 -8.59 34.66
C ASN A 304 -2.54 -7.94 35.95
N TYR A 305 -2.25 -6.66 35.91
CA TYR A 305 -1.81 -5.90 37.05
C TYR A 305 -2.95 -5.80 38.10
N ILE A 306 -4.15 -5.40 37.65
CA ILE A 306 -5.33 -5.30 38.56
C ILE A 306 -5.64 -6.65 39.23
N VAL A 307 -5.64 -7.76 38.46
CA VAL A 307 -5.90 -9.10 39.00
C VAL A 307 -4.88 -9.50 40.06
N ARG A 308 -3.61 -9.16 39.87
CA ARG A 308 -2.57 -9.42 40.85
C ARG A 308 -2.80 -8.63 42.14
N GLU A 309 -3.12 -7.35 42.07
CA GLU A 309 -3.40 -6.51 43.22
C GLU A 309 -4.65 -6.97 43.99
N LEU A 310 -5.70 -7.39 43.27
CA LEU A 310 -6.90 -7.99 43.88
C LEU A 310 -6.58 -9.26 44.67
N SER A 311 -5.65 -10.10 44.21
CA SER A 311 -5.24 -11.32 44.92
C SER A 311 -4.46 -11.02 46.20
N HIS A 312 -3.72 -9.90 46.22
CA HIS A 312 -3.07 -9.40 47.42
C HIS A 312 -4.08 -8.85 48.47
N GLY A 313 -5.37 -8.80 48.14
CA GLY A 313 -6.43 -8.36 49.03
C GLY A 313 -6.83 -6.91 48.92
N HIS A 314 -6.29 -6.16 47.97
CA HIS A 314 -6.69 -4.79 47.73
C HIS A 314 -8.10 -4.69 47.14
N SER A 315 -8.80 -3.61 47.42
CA SER A 315 -10.11 -3.33 46.85
C SER A 315 -9.98 -3.08 45.34
N SER A 316 -11.09 -3.21 44.59
CA SER A 316 -11.08 -2.89 43.12
C SER A 316 -10.59 -1.47 42.81
N PHE A 317 -10.89 -0.53 43.70
CA PHE A 317 -10.44 0.86 43.59
C PHE A 317 -8.92 0.97 43.76
N GLU A 318 -8.37 0.38 44.82
CA GLU A 318 -6.93 0.39 45.09
C GLU A 318 -6.16 -0.38 44.03
N ALA A 319 -6.64 -1.54 43.62
CA ALA A 319 -6.03 -2.35 42.60
C ALA A 319 -5.94 -1.60 41.25
N ALA A 320 -7.00 -0.89 40.85
CA ALA A 320 -7.02 -0.06 39.65
C ALA A 320 -6.06 1.14 39.76
N ARG A 321 -5.98 1.75 40.94
CA ARG A 321 -5.08 2.87 41.24
C ARG A 321 -3.61 2.44 41.20
N HIS A 322 -3.27 1.29 41.80
CA HIS A 322 -1.94 0.70 41.74
C HIS A 322 -1.56 0.32 40.31
N SER A 323 -2.50 -0.20 39.52
CA SER A 323 -2.28 -0.50 38.10
C SER A 323 -1.98 0.74 37.30
N PHE A 324 -2.69 1.85 37.51
CA PHE A 324 -2.42 3.12 36.88
C PHE A 324 -1.00 3.60 37.19
N ASN A 325 -0.62 3.64 38.46
CA ASN A 325 0.70 4.08 38.88
C ASN A 325 1.83 3.19 38.34
N GLY A 326 1.65 1.89 38.36
CA GLY A 326 2.67 0.93 37.93
C GLY A 326 2.84 0.82 36.42
N LEU A 327 1.81 1.12 35.65
CA LEU A 327 1.83 0.95 34.17
C LEU A 327 1.74 2.25 33.38
N LEU A 328 1.47 3.41 34.00
CA LEU A 328 1.39 4.68 33.27
C LEU A 328 2.68 4.97 32.50
N ILE A 329 3.82 4.92 33.17
CA ILE A 329 5.11 5.27 32.56
C ILE A 329 5.57 4.21 31.57
N PRO A 330 5.68 2.90 31.91
CA PRO A 330 6.13 1.91 30.96
C PRO A 330 5.16 1.75 29.77
N GLY A 331 3.86 1.84 30.02
CA GLY A 331 2.86 1.79 28.96
C GLY A 331 2.89 3.00 28.03
N THR A 332 3.09 4.20 28.59
CA THR A 332 3.27 5.42 27.77
C THR A 332 4.55 5.31 26.91
N LEU A 333 5.64 4.78 27.46
CA LEU A 333 6.89 4.61 26.72
C LEU A 333 6.71 3.65 25.52
N ALA A 334 6.05 2.51 25.75
CA ALA A 334 5.75 1.57 24.69
C ALA A 334 4.86 2.18 23.61
N LEU A 335 3.80 2.89 23.98
CA LEU A 335 2.92 3.59 23.02
C LEU A 335 3.63 4.73 22.28
N ILE A 336 4.54 5.45 22.94
CA ILE A 336 5.36 6.48 22.28
C ILE A 336 6.28 5.84 21.24
N THR A 337 6.83 4.66 21.50
CA THR A 337 7.69 3.98 20.53
C THR A 337 6.91 3.62 19.27
N ALA A 338 5.72 3.05 19.41
CA ALA A 338 4.83 2.79 18.29
C ALA A 338 4.40 4.08 17.58
N PHE A 339 4.05 5.13 18.32
CA PHE A 339 3.69 6.44 17.80
C PHE A 339 4.81 7.06 16.95
N VAL A 340 6.04 7.04 17.45
CA VAL A 340 7.21 7.57 16.72
C VAL A 340 7.49 6.73 15.47
N SER A 341 7.35 5.41 15.54
CA SER A 341 7.50 4.53 14.37
C SER A 341 6.50 4.88 13.26
N PHE A 342 5.25 5.23 13.60
CA PHE A 342 4.29 5.71 12.60
C PHE A 342 4.66 7.09 12.06
N ILE A 343 5.15 8.00 12.91
CA ILE A 343 5.58 9.35 12.48
C ILE A 343 6.71 9.27 11.45
N THR A 344 7.63 8.30 11.55
CA THR A 344 8.71 8.18 10.56
C THR A 344 8.21 7.91 9.14
N LEU A 345 7.01 7.34 8.97
CA LEU A 345 6.38 7.17 7.67
C LEU A 345 6.00 8.50 6.98
N LEU A 346 5.90 9.61 7.74
CA LEU A 346 5.68 10.95 7.16
C LEU A 346 6.84 11.42 6.27
N LEU A 347 8.02 10.82 6.44
CA LEU A 347 9.21 11.12 5.62
C LEU A 347 9.05 10.64 4.19
N ILE A 348 8.16 9.68 3.92
CA ILE A 348 7.87 9.18 2.58
C ILE A 348 6.99 10.22 1.88
N PRO A 349 7.42 10.78 0.72
CA PRO A 349 6.68 11.83 0.03
C PRO A 349 5.52 11.28 -0.83
N ILE A 350 4.83 10.26 -0.34
CA ILE A 350 3.64 9.68 -0.97
C ILE A 350 2.43 10.02 -0.08
N PRO A 351 1.44 10.80 -0.57
CA PRO A 351 0.32 11.27 0.25
C PRO A 351 -0.44 10.15 0.96
N MET A 352 -0.69 9.04 0.29
CA MET A 352 -1.37 7.86 0.85
C MET A 352 -0.63 7.29 2.08
N VAL A 353 0.71 7.23 2.05
CA VAL A 353 1.53 6.76 3.17
C VAL A 353 1.52 7.77 4.32
N ARG A 354 1.55 9.08 3.99
CA ARG A 354 1.46 10.14 5.00
C ARG A 354 0.10 10.13 5.71
N GLU A 355 -0.99 9.93 4.98
CA GLU A 355 -2.34 9.79 5.58
C GLU A 355 -2.42 8.55 6.48
N LEU A 356 -1.85 7.42 6.06
CA LEU A 356 -1.72 6.23 6.89
C LEU A 356 -0.94 6.53 8.17
N ALA A 357 0.20 7.24 8.07
CA ALA A 357 1.03 7.62 9.21
C ALA A 357 0.26 8.51 10.21
N ILE A 358 -0.45 9.53 9.72
CA ILE A 358 -1.28 10.43 10.54
C ILE A 358 -2.38 9.62 11.23
N THR A 359 -3.10 8.81 10.46
CA THR A 359 -4.20 7.97 10.96
C THR A 359 -3.72 7.06 12.09
N ALA A 360 -2.60 6.36 11.87
CA ALA A 360 -2.03 5.43 12.84
C ALA A 360 -1.49 6.14 14.09
N SER A 361 -0.79 7.25 13.90
CA SER A 361 -0.25 8.05 15.01
C SER A 361 -1.36 8.59 15.91
N LEU A 362 -2.45 9.12 15.34
CA LEU A 362 -3.62 9.57 16.09
C LEU A 362 -4.22 8.43 16.90
N GLY A 363 -4.44 7.28 16.26
CA GLY A 363 -5.01 6.10 16.91
C GLY A 363 -4.18 5.62 18.09
N VAL A 364 -2.86 5.49 17.92
CA VAL A 364 -1.95 5.08 19.00
C VAL A 364 -1.85 6.15 20.08
N GLY A 365 -1.78 7.43 19.71
CA GLY A 365 -1.76 8.53 20.67
C GLY A 365 -2.96 8.52 21.61
N TYR A 366 -4.17 8.26 21.09
CA TYR A 366 -5.37 8.14 21.90
C TYR A 366 -5.38 6.93 22.83
N LYS A 367 -4.56 5.88 22.56
CA LYS A 367 -4.42 4.76 23.48
C LYS A 367 -3.83 5.14 24.85
N ILE A 368 -3.02 6.19 24.88
CA ILE A 368 -2.50 6.72 26.16
C ILE A 368 -3.67 7.12 27.07
N LEU A 369 -4.69 7.78 26.52
CA LEU A 369 -5.87 8.18 27.29
C LEU A 369 -6.84 7.01 27.53
N THR A 370 -7.14 6.23 26.51
CA THR A 370 -8.18 5.19 26.64
C THR A 370 -7.70 3.95 27.39
N ASN A 371 -6.45 3.53 27.21
CA ASN A 371 -5.94 2.32 27.86
C ASN A 371 -5.22 2.58 29.18
N LEU A 372 -4.49 3.69 29.31
CA LEU A 372 -3.73 3.96 30.55
C LEU A 372 -4.50 4.82 31.55
N VAL A 373 -5.53 5.58 31.12
CA VAL A 373 -6.36 6.40 32.00
C VAL A 373 -7.79 5.86 32.10
N MET A 374 -8.53 5.78 30.98
CA MET A 374 -9.94 5.38 31.00
C MET A 374 -10.12 3.96 31.53
N LEU A 375 -9.32 2.99 31.10
CA LEU A 375 -9.46 1.58 31.50
C LEU A 375 -9.37 1.41 33.02
N PRO A 376 -8.31 1.86 33.73
CA PRO A 376 -8.23 1.72 35.18
C PRO A 376 -9.29 2.55 35.92
N VAL A 377 -9.68 3.72 35.43
CA VAL A 377 -10.78 4.51 36.05
C VAL A 377 -12.10 3.77 35.94
N VAL A 378 -12.46 3.16 34.79
CA VAL A 378 -13.66 2.34 34.63
C VAL A 378 -13.56 1.09 35.49
N ALA A 379 -12.40 0.41 35.55
CA ALA A 379 -12.20 -0.77 36.42
C ALA A 379 -12.39 -0.42 37.90
N SER A 380 -12.01 0.78 38.36
CA SER A 380 -12.21 1.25 39.73
C SER A 380 -13.68 1.41 40.11
N CYS A 381 -14.58 1.55 39.15
CA CYS A 381 -16.02 1.62 39.36
C CYS A 381 -16.69 0.24 39.35
N MET A 382 -15.96 -0.81 38.99
CA MET A 382 -16.45 -2.20 38.96
C MET A 382 -16.09 -2.91 40.26
N GLN A 383 -16.92 -3.87 40.67
CA GLN A 383 -16.62 -4.73 41.83
C GLN A 383 -16.06 -6.06 41.32
N PHE A 384 -14.87 -6.39 41.75
CA PHE A 384 -14.22 -7.69 41.55
C PHE A 384 -13.96 -8.38 42.87
N THR A 385 -14.06 -9.72 42.89
CA THR A 385 -13.86 -10.52 44.11
C THR A 385 -12.44 -11.11 44.14
N LYS A 386 -11.88 -11.23 45.36
CA LYS A 386 -10.60 -11.89 45.59
C LYS A 386 -10.62 -13.34 45.07
N ALA A 387 -11.72 -14.07 45.30
CA ALA A 387 -11.89 -15.45 44.85
C ALA A 387 -11.76 -15.62 43.34
N TYR A 388 -12.18 -14.60 42.54
CA TYR A 388 -11.94 -14.58 41.08
C TYR A 388 -10.46 -14.38 40.79
N ALA A 389 -9.80 -13.44 41.46
CA ALA A 389 -8.42 -13.12 41.24
C ALA A 389 -7.49 -14.32 41.55
N ASP A 390 -7.73 -15.02 42.67
CA ASP A 390 -6.97 -16.20 43.07
C ASP A 390 -7.10 -17.32 42.01
N LYS A 391 -8.33 -17.61 41.53
CA LYS A 391 -8.56 -18.60 40.48
C LYS A 391 -7.89 -18.21 39.17
N ALA A 392 -7.90 -16.92 38.80
CA ALA A 392 -7.26 -16.42 37.60
C ALA A 392 -5.75 -16.56 37.68
N LEU A 393 -5.13 -16.28 38.83
CA LEU A 393 -3.71 -16.47 39.08
C LEU A 393 -3.30 -17.93 39.05
N GLU A 394 -4.05 -18.81 39.71
CA GLU A 394 -3.80 -20.26 39.70
C GLU A 394 -3.82 -20.81 38.24
N ALA A 395 -4.81 -20.39 37.43
CA ALA A 395 -4.91 -20.77 36.04
C ALA A 395 -3.73 -20.24 35.22
N ARG A 396 -3.20 -19.06 35.58
CA ARG A 396 -2.01 -18.48 34.96
C ARG A 396 -0.75 -19.24 35.32
N GLU A 397 -0.55 -19.58 36.57
CA GLU A 397 0.57 -20.38 37.07
C GLU A 397 0.60 -21.77 36.41
N LYS A 398 -0.56 -22.42 36.26
CA LYS A 398 -0.68 -23.68 35.52
C LYS A 398 -0.22 -23.51 34.06
N ARG A 399 -0.63 -22.43 33.42
CA ARG A 399 -0.18 -22.09 32.06
C ARG A 399 1.31 -21.73 31.99
N ALA A 400 1.88 -21.12 33.01
CA ALA A 400 3.29 -20.76 33.07
C ALA A 400 4.25 -21.96 33.29
N ARG A 401 3.75 -23.14 33.65
CA ARG A 401 4.62 -24.29 33.91
C ARG A 401 5.54 -24.68 32.75
N TRP A 402 5.05 -24.61 31.53
CA TRP A 402 5.85 -24.91 30.36
C TRP A 402 6.90 -23.82 30.06
N LEU A 403 6.69 -22.57 30.51
CA LEU A 403 7.67 -21.49 30.41
C LEU A 403 8.94 -21.78 31.21
N LYS A 404 8.91 -22.68 32.19
CA LYS A 404 10.12 -23.13 32.92
C LYS A 404 11.14 -23.76 31.95
N VAL A 405 10.66 -24.44 30.90
CA VAL A 405 11.56 -25.00 29.87
C VAL A 405 12.18 -23.88 29.05
N LEU A 406 11.38 -22.88 28.68
CA LEU A 406 11.86 -21.73 27.95
C LEU A 406 12.82 -20.86 28.80
N ALA A 407 12.52 -20.71 30.08
CA ALA A 407 13.37 -19.96 31.02
C ALA A 407 14.79 -20.54 31.18
N ARG A 408 15.02 -21.83 30.82
CA ARG A 408 16.37 -22.41 30.76
C ARG A 408 17.29 -21.73 29.77
N VAL A 409 16.77 -20.91 28.88
CA VAL A 409 17.58 -20.03 28.00
C VAL A 409 18.45 -19.07 28.83
N ALA A 410 18.05 -18.74 30.07
CA ALA A 410 18.84 -17.95 31.01
C ALA A 410 20.11 -18.69 31.52
N GLU A 411 20.18 -20.01 31.44
CA GLU A 411 21.39 -20.75 31.78
C GLU A 411 22.52 -20.39 30.82
N PRO A 412 23.73 -20.11 31.30
CA PRO A 412 24.80 -19.58 30.48
C PRO A 412 25.18 -20.42 29.25
N ARG A 413 25.14 -21.75 29.40
CA ARG A 413 25.43 -22.67 28.26
C ARG A 413 24.33 -22.55 27.19
N ASN A 414 23.08 -22.53 27.62
CA ASN A 414 21.92 -22.43 26.72
C ASN A 414 21.86 -21.04 26.08
N ALA A 415 22.23 -19.98 26.82
CA ALA A 415 22.31 -18.62 26.30
C ALA A 415 23.33 -18.54 25.14
N VAL A 416 24.53 -19.13 25.30
CA VAL A 416 25.53 -19.16 24.22
C VAL A 416 25.02 -19.95 23.01
N LEU A 417 24.40 -21.11 23.21
CA LEU A 417 23.83 -21.92 22.12
C LEU A 417 22.70 -21.15 21.40
N THR A 418 21.83 -20.49 22.15
CA THR A 418 20.74 -19.66 21.58
C THR A 418 21.31 -18.51 20.72
N LEU A 419 22.34 -17.81 21.22
CA LEU A 419 22.97 -16.73 20.47
C LEU A 419 23.73 -17.24 19.24
N ALA A 420 24.38 -18.39 19.32
CA ALA A 420 25.04 -19.01 18.17
C ALA A 420 24.00 -19.40 17.11
N ALA A 421 22.90 -20.02 17.50
CA ALA A 421 21.80 -20.33 16.58
C ALA A 421 21.17 -19.05 15.97
N THR A 422 20.94 -18.02 16.78
CA THR A 422 20.45 -16.72 16.31
C THR A 422 21.41 -16.08 15.30
N ALA A 423 22.72 -16.13 15.56
CA ALA A 423 23.74 -15.60 14.66
C ALA A 423 23.78 -16.35 13.30
N ILE A 424 23.61 -17.68 13.32
CA ILE A 424 23.51 -18.48 12.09
C ILE A 424 22.25 -18.09 11.30
N VAL A 425 21.09 -18.05 11.95
CA VAL A 425 19.84 -17.64 11.33
C VAL A 425 19.94 -16.22 10.78
N PHE A 426 20.56 -15.31 11.51
CA PHE A 426 20.80 -13.94 11.06
C PHE A 426 21.68 -13.90 9.80
N GLY A 427 22.78 -14.65 9.77
CA GLY A 427 23.66 -14.74 8.60
C GLY A 427 22.92 -15.24 7.36
N VAL A 428 22.11 -16.30 7.53
CA VAL A 428 21.26 -16.83 6.44
C VAL A 428 20.22 -15.80 6.01
N ALA A 429 19.53 -15.17 6.95
CA ALA A 429 18.53 -14.16 6.65
C ALA A 429 19.10 -12.94 5.91
N VAL A 430 20.27 -12.44 6.32
CA VAL A 430 21.00 -11.36 5.62
C VAL A 430 21.39 -11.79 4.21
N TRP A 431 21.85 -13.02 4.03
CA TRP A 431 22.21 -13.52 2.71
C TRP A 431 21.01 -13.63 1.79
N GLN A 432 19.92 -14.22 2.27
CA GLN A 432 18.70 -14.43 1.50
C GLN A 432 17.95 -13.11 1.22
N SER A 433 18.02 -12.13 2.11
CA SER A 433 17.35 -10.84 1.95
C SER A 433 17.96 -9.95 0.86
N ARG A 434 19.16 -10.30 0.32
CA ARG A 434 19.81 -9.51 -0.74
C ARG A 434 19.04 -9.53 -2.05
N ASP A 435 18.33 -10.63 -2.33
CA ASP A 435 17.58 -10.82 -3.58
C ASP A 435 16.13 -10.34 -3.47
N ARG A 436 15.80 -9.51 -2.45
CA ARG A 436 14.46 -8.91 -2.37
C ARG A 436 14.24 -7.94 -3.51
N VAL A 437 13.03 -7.92 -4.04
CA VAL A 437 12.65 -7.05 -5.14
C VAL A 437 11.82 -5.89 -4.60
N VAL A 438 12.17 -4.67 -5.03
CA VAL A 438 11.38 -3.47 -4.79
C VAL A 438 10.38 -3.31 -5.92
N GLY A 439 9.09 -3.19 -5.59
CA GLY A 439 7.99 -3.10 -6.53
C GLY A 439 7.23 -4.41 -6.72
N THR A 440 6.35 -4.44 -7.69
CA THR A 440 5.44 -5.57 -7.94
C THR A 440 6.11 -6.71 -8.70
N LEU A 441 5.77 -7.95 -8.34
CA LEU A 441 6.30 -9.17 -8.98
C LEU A 441 5.29 -9.82 -9.93
N GLN A 442 4.03 -9.38 -9.89
CA GLN A 442 2.93 -10.00 -10.62
C GLN A 442 2.42 -9.09 -11.75
N PRO A 443 1.91 -9.66 -12.85
CA PRO A 443 1.19 -8.90 -13.86
C PRO A 443 -0.19 -8.50 -13.34
N GLY A 444 -0.74 -7.37 -13.80
CA GLY A 444 -2.04 -6.86 -13.39
C GLY A 444 -1.96 -5.91 -12.19
N ALA A 445 -3.08 -5.34 -11.76
CA ALA A 445 -3.12 -4.39 -10.64
C ALA A 445 -2.56 -5.03 -9.36
N PRO A 446 -1.50 -4.46 -8.76
CA PRO A 446 -0.80 -5.09 -7.63
C PRO A 446 -1.65 -5.12 -6.35
N GLU A 447 -2.67 -4.27 -6.29
CA GLU A 447 -3.59 -4.17 -5.15
C GLU A 447 -4.65 -5.28 -5.16
N LEU A 448 -4.91 -5.89 -6.33
CA LEU A 448 -5.92 -6.92 -6.52
C LEU A 448 -5.29 -8.31 -6.61
N ARG A 449 -6.03 -9.34 -6.26
CA ARG A 449 -5.58 -10.73 -6.43
C ARG A 449 -5.42 -11.08 -7.92
N GLU A 450 -4.58 -12.06 -8.21
CA GLU A 450 -4.38 -12.56 -9.59
C GLU A 450 -5.67 -13.09 -10.20
N ASP A 451 -6.51 -13.73 -9.39
CA ASP A 451 -7.82 -14.28 -9.76
C ASP A 451 -8.95 -13.25 -9.78
N ALA A 452 -8.67 -11.98 -9.42
CA ALA A 452 -9.64 -10.90 -9.52
C ALA A 452 -10.01 -10.64 -10.99
N ARG A 453 -11.30 -10.36 -11.23
CA ARG A 453 -11.81 -10.16 -12.60
C ARG A 453 -11.03 -9.10 -13.38
N TYR A 454 -10.66 -8.01 -12.75
CA TYR A 454 -9.83 -6.97 -13.35
C TYR A 454 -8.50 -7.54 -13.90
N ASN A 455 -7.80 -8.35 -13.10
CA ASN A 455 -6.51 -8.92 -13.49
C ASN A 455 -6.67 -9.99 -14.59
N GLN A 456 -7.75 -10.76 -14.56
CA GLN A 456 -8.08 -11.70 -15.65
C GLN A 456 -8.35 -10.94 -16.95
N ASP A 457 -9.15 -9.87 -16.91
CA ASP A 457 -9.44 -9.01 -18.05
C ASP A 457 -8.14 -8.37 -18.59
N ALA A 458 -7.28 -7.86 -17.68
CA ALA A 458 -6.00 -7.24 -18.03
C ALA A 458 -5.06 -8.22 -18.75
N VAL A 459 -4.90 -9.43 -18.23
CA VAL A 459 -4.07 -10.48 -18.85
C VAL A 459 -4.64 -10.91 -20.20
N ALA A 460 -5.95 -11.02 -20.34
CA ALA A 460 -6.59 -11.40 -21.60
C ALA A 460 -6.37 -10.33 -22.68
N ILE A 461 -6.51 -9.04 -22.31
CA ILE A 461 -6.30 -7.92 -23.23
C ILE A 461 -4.82 -7.81 -23.62
N SER A 462 -3.89 -7.95 -22.68
CA SER A 462 -2.44 -7.86 -22.99
C SER A 462 -1.95 -8.95 -23.95
N LYS A 463 -2.59 -10.12 -23.94
CA LYS A 463 -2.29 -11.20 -24.88
C LYS A 463 -2.92 -11.01 -26.26
N GLY A 464 -4.11 -10.41 -26.29
CA GLY A 464 -4.89 -10.25 -27.53
C GLY A 464 -4.48 -9.04 -28.36
N TYR A 465 -3.86 -8.03 -27.76
CA TYR A 465 -3.60 -6.75 -28.41
C TYR A 465 -2.12 -6.36 -28.30
N ASP A 466 -1.66 -5.55 -29.26
CA ASP A 466 -0.32 -4.96 -29.26
C ASP A 466 -0.28 -3.63 -28.48
N VAL A 467 -1.42 -3.11 -28.11
CA VAL A 467 -1.54 -1.94 -27.26
C VAL A 467 -1.37 -2.44 -25.82
N GLY A 468 -0.19 -2.25 -25.26
CA GLY A 468 0.09 -2.57 -23.85
C GLY A 468 -0.81 -1.73 -22.94
N LEU A 469 -1.21 -2.34 -21.82
CA LEU A 469 -2.01 -1.67 -20.78
C LEU A 469 -1.17 -0.67 -20.00
N ASP A 470 0.10 -0.96 -19.90
CA ASP A 470 1.08 -0.16 -19.19
C ASP A 470 2.02 0.47 -20.18
N TRP A 471 2.15 1.77 -20.10
CA TRP A 471 3.09 2.50 -20.95
C TRP A 471 3.97 3.43 -20.12
N LEU A 472 5.19 3.61 -20.61
CA LEU A 472 6.14 4.58 -20.14
C LEU A 472 6.26 5.69 -21.18
N THR A 473 6.04 6.92 -20.80
CA THR A 473 6.23 8.08 -21.69
C THR A 473 7.61 8.68 -21.48
N VAL A 474 8.35 8.78 -22.54
CA VAL A 474 9.62 9.51 -22.61
C VAL A 474 9.38 10.80 -23.39
N VAL A 475 9.72 11.93 -22.80
CA VAL A 475 9.57 13.24 -23.43
C VAL A 475 10.93 13.82 -23.79
N PHE A 476 10.96 14.48 -24.93
CA PHE A 476 12.11 15.16 -25.47
C PHE A 476 11.83 16.66 -25.42
N GLU A 477 12.48 17.36 -24.52
CA GLU A 477 12.31 18.80 -24.35
C GLU A 477 13.29 19.57 -25.21
N ALA A 478 12.76 20.37 -26.14
CA ALA A 478 13.48 21.29 -27.00
C ALA A 478 13.20 22.74 -26.55
N PRO A 479 14.03 23.36 -25.70
CA PRO A 479 13.71 24.63 -25.06
C PRO A 479 13.39 25.79 -25.98
N GLN A 480 13.93 25.77 -27.22
CA GLN A 480 13.75 26.83 -28.20
C GLN A 480 12.58 26.61 -29.17
N SER A 481 11.59 25.77 -28.79
CA SER A 481 10.45 25.41 -29.67
C SER A 481 10.91 24.78 -31.02
N SER A 482 12.05 24.08 -30.98
CA SER A 482 12.67 23.51 -32.19
C SER A 482 12.19 22.09 -32.49
N GLY A 483 11.37 21.51 -31.65
CA GLY A 483 10.85 20.15 -31.80
C GLY A 483 10.11 19.92 -33.15
N CYS A 484 9.43 20.96 -33.66
CA CYS A 484 8.69 20.92 -34.90
C CYS A 484 9.47 21.43 -36.13
N THR A 485 10.64 22.00 -35.94
CA THR A 485 11.35 22.72 -37.04
C THR A 485 12.76 22.20 -37.27
N ASP A 486 13.31 21.43 -36.36
CA ASP A 486 14.65 20.85 -36.45
C ASP A 486 14.57 19.33 -36.74
N PRO A 487 14.81 18.91 -38.00
CA PRO A 487 14.76 17.49 -38.35
C PRO A 487 15.70 16.58 -37.57
N ARG A 488 16.79 17.14 -36.98
CA ARG A 488 17.76 16.39 -36.21
C ARG A 488 17.10 15.80 -34.94
N ILE A 489 16.08 16.49 -34.39
CA ILE A 489 15.31 16.01 -33.22
C ILE A 489 14.50 14.78 -33.60
N GLY A 490 13.75 14.86 -34.72
CA GLY A 490 12.98 13.71 -35.20
C GLY A 490 13.84 12.49 -35.52
N LEU A 491 15.01 12.70 -36.15
CA LEU A 491 15.96 11.62 -36.43
C LEU A 491 16.57 11.02 -35.16
N PHE A 492 16.88 11.85 -34.17
CA PHE A 492 17.39 11.41 -32.89
C PHE A 492 16.36 10.59 -32.14
N GLU A 493 15.11 11.01 -32.14
CA GLU A 493 14.01 10.27 -31.53
C GLU A 493 13.71 8.95 -32.24
N ASP A 494 13.86 8.91 -33.57
CA ASP A 494 13.68 7.69 -34.36
C ASP A 494 14.75 6.64 -34.07
N ASP A 495 16.00 7.07 -33.85
CA ASP A 495 17.08 6.19 -33.39
C ASP A 495 16.80 5.67 -31.98
N PHE A 496 16.31 6.54 -31.08
CA PHE A 496 15.82 6.12 -29.75
C PHE A 496 14.70 5.08 -29.85
N VAL A 497 13.69 5.32 -30.67
CA VAL A 497 12.57 4.39 -30.91
C VAL A 497 13.08 3.04 -31.42
N SER A 498 14.00 3.07 -32.39
CA SER A 498 14.61 1.87 -32.98
C SER A 498 15.41 1.06 -31.96
N THR A 499 16.04 1.74 -31.01
CA THR A 499 16.77 1.10 -29.90
C THR A 499 15.80 0.50 -28.90
N MET A 500 14.80 1.27 -28.45
CA MET A 500 13.83 0.80 -27.42
C MET A 500 12.92 -0.33 -27.92
N LYS A 501 12.60 -0.38 -29.19
CA LYS A 501 11.83 -1.53 -29.79
C LYS A 501 12.54 -2.88 -29.64
N ARG A 502 13.85 -2.89 -29.47
CA ARG A 502 14.66 -4.11 -29.31
C ARG A 502 14.82 -4.53 -27.83
N GLU A 503 14.43 -3.64 -26.91
CA GLU A 503 14.55 -3.94 -25.48
C GLU A 503 13.51 -4.97 -25.03
N PRO A 504 13.92 -5.98 -24.25
CA PRO A 504 12.98 -6.93 -23.65
C PRO A 504 11.93 -6.23 -22.81
N GLY A 505 10.66 -6.60 -22.98
CA GLY A 505 9.55 -6.02 -22.25
C GLY A 505 8.83 -4.89 -22.99
N VAL A 506 9.33 -4.41 -24.14
CA VAL A 506 8.62 -3.48 -25.03
C VAL A 506 7.81 -4.30 -26.03
N VAL A 507 6.50 -4.09 -26.06
CA VAL A 507 5.56 -4.74 -27.00
C VAL A 507 5.39 -3.91 -28.24
N SER A 508 5.18 -2.60 -28.07
CA SER A 508 5.03 -1.67 -29.14
C SER A 508 5.50 -0.26 -28.73
N VAL A 509 5.71 0.59 -29.72
CA VAL A 509 6.07 1.99 -29.50
C VAL A 509 5.17 2.86 -30.36
N SER A 510 4.60 3.89 -29.76
CA SER A 510 3.89 4.95 -30.48
C SER A 510 4.62 6.27 -30.23
N SER A 511 4.97 6.98 -31.29
CA SER A 511 5.89 8.07 -31.18
C SER A 511 5.68 9.16 -32.22
N TYR A 512 6.15 10.36 -31.91
CA TYR A 512 6.17 11.48 -32.84
C TYR A 512 6.93 11.17 -34.13
N PRO A 513 8.14 10.55 -34.12
CA PRO A 513 8.83 10.15 -35.37
C PRO A 513 8.04 9.19 -36.24
N GLN A 514 7.30 8.25 -35.60
CA GLN A 514 6.48 7.31 -36.37
C GLN A 514 5.32 8.02 -37.06
N MET A 515 4.72 9.02 -36.42
CA MET A 515 3.71 9.87 -37.07
C MET A 515 4.30 10.65 -38.27
N LEU A 516 5.50 11.22 -38.11
CA LEU A 516 6.20 11.89 -39.20
C LEU A 516 6.40 10.98 -40.44
N ARG A 517 6.81 9.73 -40.21
CA ARG A 517 6.98 8.75 -41.30
C ARG A 517 5.65 8.44 -41.98
N THR A 518 4.58 8.23 -41.19
CA THR A 518 3.25 7.94 -41.72
C THR A 518 2.72 9.11 -42.58
N TYR A 519 2.83 10.33 -42.07
CA TYR A 519 2.39 11.51 -42.83
C TYR A 519 3.28 11.75 -44.04
N SER A 520 4.62 11.53 -43.95
CA SER A 520 5.53 11.63 -45.08
C SER A 520 5.17 10.66 -46.21
N GLU A 521 4.88 9.40 -45.84
CA GLU A 521 4.40 8.40 -46.79
C GLU A 521 3.07 8.84 -47.43
N GLY A 522 2.12 9.30 -46.60
CA GLY A 522 0.82 9.78 -47.05
C GLY A 522 0.91 10.92 -48.04
N TYR A 523 1.70 11.95 -47.79
CA TYR A 523 1.89 13.08 -48.69
C TYR A 523 2.68 12.75 -49.98
N ASN A 524 3.28 11.57 -50.07
CA ASN A 524 4.00 11.05 -51.24
C ASN A 524 3.28 9.82 -51.81
N GLU A 525 1.96 9.93 -51.97
CA GLU A 525 1.09 8.95 -52.66
C GLU A 525 1.16 7.52 -52.09
N GLY A 526 1.42 7.38 -50.74
CA GLY A 526 1.55 6.10 -50.09
C GLY A 526 2.74 5.27 -50.50
N ASN A 527 3.72 5.89 -51.08
CA ASN A 527 4.95 5.19 -51.47
C ASN A 527 5.72 4.78 -50.20
N PRO A 528 5.86 3.48 -49.90
CA PRO A 528 6.57 3.02 -48.69
C PRO A 528 8.04 3.47 -48.62
N LYS A 529 8.67 3.79 -49.76
CA LYS A 529 10.01 4.33 -49.77
C LYS A 529 10.09 5.74 -49.22
N MET A 530 8.94 6.44 -49.15
CA MET A 530 8.83 7.79 -48.59
C MET A 530 8.37 7.80 -47.14
N SER A 531 8.29 6.63 -46.51
CA SER A 531 8.10 6.47 -45.07
C SER A 531 9.39 6.84 -44.30
N VAL A 532 9.81 8.09 -44.46
CA VAL A 532 11.06 8.66 -43.95
C VAL A 532 10.80 9.95 -43.18
N ILE A 533 11.70 10.33 -42.29
CA ILE A 533 11.67 11.65 -41.66
C ILE A 533 12.33 12.65 -42.62
N PRO A 534 11.62 13.73 -43.03
CA PRO A 534 12.19 14.74 -43.90
C PRO A 534 13.41 15.41 -43.28
N ILE A 535 14.49 15.56 -44.07
CA ILE A 535 15.71 16.25 -43.65
C ILE A 535 15.57 17.77 -43.87
N ASP A 536 14.70 18.16 -44.78
CA ASP A 536 14.38 19.57 -45.03
C ASP A 536 13.47 20.13 -43.94
N SER A 537 13.88 21.23 -43.33
CA SER A 537 13.15 21.85 -42.19
C SER A 537 11.75 22.36 -42.58
N THR A 538 11.52 22.74 -43.85
CA THR A 538 10.21 23.23 -44.30
C THR A 538 9.21 22.10 -44.39
N ASN A 539 9.60 20.97 -45.00
CA ASN A 539 8.76 19.78 -45.09
C ASN A 539 8.56 19.15 -43.71
N TYR A 540 9.60 19.13 -42.89
CA TYR A 540 9.50 18.66 -41.51
C TYR A 540 8.49 19.47 -40.69
N ALA A 541 8.53 20.80 -40.77
CA ALA A 541 7.60 21.69 -40.08
C ALA A 541 6.15 21.54 -40.61
N ALA A 542 5.97 21.34 -41.90
CA ALA A 542 4.67 21.13 -42.51
C ALA A 542 4.00 19.84 -42.01
N LEU A 543 4.74 18.73 -41.95
CA LEU A 543 4.23 17.47 -41.38
C LEU A 543 3.97 17.57 -39.87
N SER A 544 4.82 18.29 -39.16
CA SER A 544 4.66 18.52 -37.69
C SER A 544 3.38 19.29 -37.38
N ALA A 545 2.97 20.22 -38.25
CA ALA A 545 1.74 20.98 -38.10
C ALA A 545 0.49 20.09 -38.16
N GLU A 546 0.50 19.02 -38.93
CA GLU A 546 -0.57 18.03 -38.97
C GLU A 546 -0.59 17.18 -37.68
N ILE A 547 0.58 16.76 -37.23
CA ILE A 547 0.68 15.97 -35.97
C ILE A 547 0.22 16.77 -34.75
N ASN A 548 0.42 18.09 -34.76
CA ASN A 548 -0.01 18.98 -33.68
C ASN A 548 -1.54 18.96 -33.42
N ARG A 549 -2.31 18.45 -34.37
CA ARG A 549 -3.75 18.22 -34.23
C ARG A 549 -4.05 16.94 -33.40
N VAL A 550 -3.07 16.05 -33.25
CA VAL A 550 -3.19 14.80 -32.55
C VAL A 550 -2.59 14.95 -31.15
N ARG A 551 -3.42 14.82 -30.13
CA ARG A 551 -2.98 14.90 -28.72
C ARG A 551 -2.02 13.77 -28.37
N GLY A 552 -1.08 14.03 -27.49
CA GLY A 552 -0.20 13.03 -26.88
C GLY A 552 1.22 12.98 -27.42
N TYR A 553 1.50 13.54 -28.60
CA TYR A 553 2.80 13.40 -29.25
C TYR A 553 3.68 14.64 -29.20
N MET A 554 3.09 15.81 -29.01
CA MET A 554 3.83 17.06 -28.94
C MET A 554 3.02 18.18 -28.29
N THR A 555 3.70 19.20 -27.78
CA THR A 555 3.07 20.44 -27.32
C THR A 555 2.79 21.41 -28.47
N LYS A 556 1.74 22.24 -28.33
CA LYS A 556 1.36 23.25 -29.30
C LYS A 556 2.47 24.28 -29.58
N ASP A 557 3.34 24.51 -28.62
CA ASP A 557 4.49 25.42 -28.73
C ASP A 557 5.77 24.75 -29.22
N CYS A 558 5.69 23.47 -29.61
CA CYS A 558 6.80 22.68 -30.13
C CYS A 558 8.01 22.53 -29.17
N LYS A 559 7.79 22.72 -27.87
CA LYS A 559 8.86 22.56 -26.86
C LYS A 559 9.04 21.12 -26.37
N MET A 560 8.07 20.27 -26.65
CA MET A 560 8.12 18.89 -26.22
C MET A 560 7.58 17.96 -27.31
N THR A 561 8.27 16.87 -27.53
CA THR A 561 7.81 15.71 -28.31
C THR A 561 7.84 14.46 -27.43
N ALA A 562 7.04 13.45 -27.74
CA ALA A 562 6.85 12.30 -26.87
C ALA A 562 6.96 10.96 -27.61
N VAL A 563 7.52 9.99 -26.89
CA VAL A 563 7.58 8.58 -27.26
C VAL A 563 6.89 7.77 -26.15
N HIS A 564 5.90 6.97 -26.52
CA HIS A 564 5.17 6.07 -25.62
C HIS A 564 5.64 4.63 -25.84
N LEU A 565 6.29 4.06 -24.84
CA LEU A 565 6.74 2.68 -24.81
C LEU A 565 5.66 1.83 -24.15
N PHE A 566 5.01 0.94 -24.89
CA PHE A 566 4.03 0.02 -24.35
C PHE A 566 4.71 -1.25 -23.86
N LEU A 567 4.42 -1.64 -22.62
CA LEU A 567 5.10 -2.71 -21.90
C LEU A 567 4.31 -4.01 -21.96
N SER A 568 5.00 -5.13 -21.90
CA SER A 568 4.39 -6.47 -21.77
C SER A 568 3.72 -6.70 -20.43
N ASP A 569 4.24 -6.07 -19.39
CA ASP A 569 3.74 -6.09 -18.03
C ASP A 569 4.30 -4.90 -17.24
N HIS A 570 3.80 -4.69 -16.01
CA HIS A 570 4.32 -3.67 -15.11
C HIS A 570 5.13 -4.24 -13.94
N LYS A 571 5.74 -5.40 -14.11
CA LYS A 571 6.62 -5.96 -13.10
C LYS A 571 7.81 -5.03 -12.84
N ALA A 572 8.22 -4.98 -11.59
CA ALA A 572 9.34 -4.14 -11.17
C ALA A 572 10.61 -4.42 -11.98
N VAL A 573 10.86 -5.67 -12.35
CA VAL A 573 12.03 -6.06 -13.16
C VAL A 573 11.96 -5.47 -14.57
N THR A 574 10.79 -5.56 -15.24
CA THR A 574 10.56 -5.00 -16.57
C THR A 574 10.71 -3.48 -16.56
N ILE A 575 10.06 -2.82 -15.61
CA ILE A 575 10.13 -1.35 -15.47
C ILE A 575 11.56 -0.90 -15.19
N LYS A 576 12.26 -1.53 -14.24
CA LYS A 576 13.65 -1.17 -13.86
C LYS A 576 14.62 -1.37 -15.03
N HIS A 577 14.46 -2.44 -15.80
CA HIS A 577 15.24 -2.69 -17.01
C HIS A 577 15.05 -1.56 -18.03
N LEU A 578 13.81 -1.22 -18.35
CA LEU A 578 13.51 -0.17 -19.33
C LEU A 578 13.95 1.22 -18.91
N LEU A 579 13.76 1.56 -17.62
CA LEU A 579 14.31 2.81 -17.07
C LEU A 579 15.83 2.88 -17.20
N SER A 580 16.51 1.78 -16.93
CA SER A 580 17.96 1.67 -17.10
C SER A 580 18.37 1.83 -18.58
N ALA A 581 17.64 1.21 -19.51
CA ALA A 581 17.88 1.34 -20.94
C ALA A 581 17.70 2.78 -21.43
N VAL A 582 16.60 3.46 -21.02
CA VAL A 582 16.35 4.87 -21.36
C VAL A 582 17.45 5.77 -20.79
N LYS A 583 17.83 5.60 -19.51
CA LYS A 583 18.90 6.38 -18.88
C LYS A 583 20.26 6.13 -19.54
N SER A 584 20.56 4.89 -19.91
CA SER A 584 21.80 4.53 -20.61
C SER A 584 21.86 5.13 -22.00
N TYR A 585 20.74 5.11 -22.74
CA TYR A 585 20.65 5.78 -24.04
C TYR A 585 20.86 7.29 -23.91
N ALA A 586 20.19 7.94 -22.94
CA ALA A 586 20.32 9.37 -22.69
C ALA A 586 21.75 9.77 -22.28
N ALA A 587 22.47 8.92 -21.55
CA ALA A 587 23.86 9.16 -21.17
C ALA A 587 24.85 8.96 -22.35
N ALA A 588 24.59 7.98 -23.21
CA ALA A 588 25.45 7.66 -24.37
C ALA A 588 25.25 8.60 -25.56
N ASN A 589 24.02 9.10 -25.74
CA ASN A 589 23.61 9.90 -26.89
C ASN A 589 23.13 11.28 -26.39
N ASN A 590 23.78 12.33 -26.81
CA ASN A 590 23.44 13.70 -26.44
C ASN A 590 23.29 14.56 -27.67
N LEU A 591 22.07 15.05 -27.91
CA LEU A 591 21.84 16.09 -28.87
C LEU A 591 21.84 17.46 -28.18
N LYS A 592 22.77 18.34 -28.54
CA LYS A 592 22.93 19.63 -27.86
C LYS A 592 21.62 20.43 -27.85
N GLY A 593 21.15 20.78 -26.68
CA GLY A 593 19.90 21.54 -26.47
C GLY A 593 18.64 20.69 -26.38
N LEU A 594 18.72 19.36 -26.40
CA LEU A 594 17.60 18.43 -26.18
C LEU A 594 17.74 17.74 -24.84
N ASN A 595 16.71 17.79 -24.01
CA ASN A 595 16.67 17.08 -22.74
C ASN A 595 15.71 15.89 -22.83
N ILE A 596 16.22 14.70 -22.51
CA ILE A 596 15.41 13.49 -22.42
C ILE A 596 14.92 13.37 -20.97
N ARG A 597 13.60 13.32 -20.77
CA ARG A 597 13.00 13.13 -19.46
C ARG A 597 12.00 12.00 -19.50
N LEU A 598 11.95 11.28 -18.40
CA LEU A 598 10.88 10.32 -18.13
C LEU A 598 9.65 11.09 -17.68
N ALA A 599 8.51 10.82 -18.30
CA ALA A 599 7.23 11.30 -17.86
C ALA A 599 6.36 10.11 -17.40
N ALA A 600 5.36 10.37 -16.58
CA ALA A 600 4.47 9.31 -16.15
C ALA A 600 3.56 8.85 -17.32
N GLY A 601 3.36 7.58 -17.43
CA GLY A 601 2.20 6.82 -17.83
C GLY A 601 1.91 5.90 -16.67
N ASN A 602 1.08 4.89 -16.80
CA ASN A 602 0.85 3.95 -15.68
C ASN A 602 2.14 3.33 -15.17
N ALA A 603 3.01 2.85 -16.06
CA ALA A 603 4.32 2.31 -15.70
C ALA A 603 5.26 3.38 -15.13
N GLY A 604 5.16 4.63 -15.60
CA GLY A 604 5.97 5.75 -15.09
C GLY A 604 5.60 6.12 -13.66
N VAL A 605 4.33 6.09 -13.29
CA VAL A 605 3.87 6.30 -11.90
C VAL A 605 4.38 5.19 -10.99
N LEU A 606 4.27 3.92 -11.42
CA LEU A 606 4.80 2.79 -10.68
C LEU A 606 6.33 2.87 -10.55
N ALA A 607 7.02 3.29 -11.61
CA ALA A 607 8.46 3.53 -11.60
C ALA A 607 8.86 4.57 -10.54
N ALA A 608 8.19 5.73 -10.55
CA ALA A 608 8.42 6.80 -9.58
C ALA A 608 8.15 6.33 -8.14
N THR A 609 7.09 5.56 -7.96
CA THR A 609 6.70 5.02 -6.67
C THR A 609 7.72 3.99 -6.16
N ASN A 610 8.19 3.09 -7.03
CA ASN A 610 9.22 2.11 -6.68
C ASN A 610 10.56 2.77 -6.35
N ASP A 611 10.96 3.78 -7.12
CA ASP A 611 12.18 4.57 -6.89
C ASP A 611 12.12 5.25 -5.51
N GLU A 612 10.99 5.84 -5.17
CA GLU A 612 10.77 6.46 -3.85
C GLU A 612 10.79 5.44 -2.70
N VAL A 613 10.19 4.27 -2.90
CA VAL A 613 10.23 3.19 -1.91
C VAL A 613 11.67 2.70 -1.69
N GLU A 614 12.45 2.52 -2.78
CA GLU A 614 13.85 2.10 -2.72
C GLU A 614 14.71 3.14 -1.98
N HIS A 615 14.52 4.43 -2.24
CA HIS A 615 15.25 5.50 -1.57
C HIS A 615 14.83 5.73 -0.12
N SER A 616 13.56 5.53 0.21
CA SER A 616 13.02 5.79 1.54
C SER A 616 13.24 4.63 2.53
N GLU A 617 13.47 3.39 2.07
CA GLU A 617 13.57 2.20 2.92
C GLU A 617 14.65 2.33 3.99
N VAL A 618 15.91 2.56 3.59
CA VAL A 618 17.05 2.58 4.51
C VAL A 618 17.00 3.77 5.46
N PRO A 619 16.81 5.02 5.00
CA PRO A 619 16.69 6.16 5.92
C PRO A 619 15.57 5.99 6.95
N MET A 620 14.42 5.53 6.53
CA MET A 620 13.26 5.33 7.39
C MET A 620 13.55 4.30 8.49
N MET A 621 14.12 3.15 8.13
CA MET A 621 14.52 2.13 9.09
C MET A 621 15.55 2.67 10.09
N LEU A 622 16.53 3.45 9.62
CA LEU A 622 17.52 4.09 10.50
C LEU A 622 16.87 5.06 11.49
N TYR A 623 15.89 5.87 11.07
CA TYR A 623 15.18 6.77 11.98
C TYR A 623 14.35 6.01 13.03
N VAL A 624 13.69 4.92 12.65
CA VAL A 624 12.95 4.07 13.59
C VAL A 624 13.89 3.47 14.63
N TYR A 625 15.00 2.87 14.19
CA TYR A 625 15.98 2.30 15.11
C TYR A 625 16.65 3.36 15.98
N ALA A 626 17.00 4.52 15.43
CA ALA A 626 17.55 5.63 16.20
C ALA A 626 16.57 6.08 17.30
N ALA A 627 15.29 6.22 16.97
CA ALA A 627 14.26 6.57 17.93
C ALA A 627 14.12 5.52 19.04
N ILE A 628 14.11 4.22 18.69
CA ILE A 628 14.05 3.13 19.66
C ILE A 628 15.28 3.16 20.57
N VAL A 629 16.48 3.31 20.01
CA VAL A 629 17.74 3.41 20.78
C VAL A 629 17.67 4.57 21.78
N VAL A 630 17.22 5.75 21.33
CA VAL A 630 17.08 6.93 22.22
C VAL A 630 16.07 6.66 23.33
N LEU A 631 14.91 6.06 23.01
CA LEU A 631 13.88 5.76 24.00
C LEU A 631 14.34 4.70 25.01
N VAL A 632 15.05 3.66 24.56
CA VAL A 632 15.63 2.63 25.44
C VAL A 632 16.71 3.24 26.35
N LEU A 633 17.57 4.11 25.80
CA LEU A 633 18.60 4.82 26.60
C LEU A 633 17.97 5.74 27.65
N LEU A 634 16.93 6.47 27.30
CA LEU A 634 16.21 7.34 28.22
C LEU A 634 15.51 6.53 29.34
N ALA A 635 14.94 5.38 28.97
CA ALA A 635 14.23 4.50 29.91
C ALA A 635 15.18 3.81 30.90
N TYR A 636 16.23 3.19 30.40
CA TYR A 636 17.05 2.26 31.19
C TYR A 636 18.45 2.80 31.51
N ARG A 637 18.92 3.81 30.78
CA ARG A 637 20.26 4.44 30.94
C ARG A 637 21.41 3.40 30.92
N ASP A 638 21.24 2.35 30.17
CA ASP A 638 22.16 1.22 30.07
C ASP A 638 22.29 0.77 28.60
N LEU A 639 23.52 0.80 28.08
CA LEU A 639 23.83 0.32 26.71
C LEU A 639 23.52 -1.17 26.51
N ARG A 640 23.61 -1.97 27.57
CA ARG A 640 23.23 -3.39 27.52
C ARG A 640 21.76 -3.58 27.23
N ALA A 641 20.90 -2.67 27.76
CA ALA A 641 19.49 -2.65 27.43
C ALA A 641 19.25 -2.37 25.94
N VAL A 642 19.99 -1.42 25.37
CA VAL A 642 19.91 -1.10 23.94
C VAL A 642 20.26 -2.32 23.10
N ILE A 643 21.39 -2.95 23.35
CA ILE A 643 21.82 -4.13 22.60
C ILE A 643 20.81 -5.29 22.78
N ALA A 644 20.38 -5.56 24.00
CA ALA A 644 19.45 -6.63 24.31
C ALA A 644 18.06 -6.44 23.67
N CYS A 645 17.59 -5.20 23.53
CA CYS A 645 16.28 -4.90 22.92
C CYS A 645 16.39 -4.76 21.39
N CYS A 646 17.40 -4.05 20.86
CA CYS A 646 17.47 -3.71 19.44
C CYS A 646 18.04 -4.83 18.57
N LEU A 647 19.03 -5.60 19.02
CA LEU A 647 19.66 -6.65 18.20
C LEU A 647 18.67 -7.77 17.82
N PRO A 648 17.83 -8.31 18.72
CA PRO A 648 16.81 -9.29 18.36
C PRO A 648 15.80 -8.76 17.35
N LEU A 649 15.43 -7.48 17.43
CA LEU A 649 14.56 -6.82 16.44
C LEU A 649 15.22 -6.73 15.06
N THR A 650 16.53 -6.43 15.01
CA THR A 650 17.27 -6.40 13.75
C THR A 650 17.28 -7.78 13.09
N VAL A 651 17.52 -8.83 13.87
CA VAL A 651 17.45 -10.22 13.38
C VAL A 651 16.06 -10.52 12.82
N ALA A 652 15.01 -10.16 13.56
CA ALA A 652 13.63 -10.36 13.13
C ALA A 652 13.32 -9.61 11.82
N THR A 653 13.83 -8.39 11.65
CA THR A 653 13.65 -7.61 10.42
C THR A 653 14.24 -8.32 9.20
N PHE A 654 15.47 -8.83 9.29
CA PHE A 654 16.08 -9.58 8.17
C PHE A 654 15.38 -10.91 7.90
N ILE A 655 14.88 -11.60 8.92
CA ILE A 655 14.02 -12.78 8.76
C ILE A 655 12.72 -12.39 8.03
N GLY A 656 12.16 -11.21 8.31
CA GLY A 656 11.01 -10.67 7.60
C GLY A 656 11.28 -10.42 6.12
N TYR A 657 12.41 -9.83 5.76
CA TYR A 657 12.83 -9.65 4.37
C TYR A 657 13.05 -10.99 3.65
N TRP A 658 13.64 -11.98 4.32
CA TRP A 658 13.75 -13.33 3.78
C TRP A 658 12.36 -13.94 3.52
N PHE A 659 11.45 -13.81 4.48
CA PHE A 659 10.09 -14.30 4.32
C PHE A 659 9.32 -13.63 3.17
N MET A 660 9.53 -12.33 2.94
CA MET A 660 8.99 -11.63 1.77
C MET A 660 9.47 -12.26 0.46
N LYS A 661 10.77 -12.57 0.35
CA LYS A 661 11.36 -13.23 -0.81
C LYS A 661 10.70 -14.60 -1.06
N GLU A 662 10.58 -15.44 -0.02
CA GLU A 662 9.99 -16.78 -0.14
C GLU A 662 8.52 -16.76 -0.56
N LEU A 663 7.75 -15.77 -0.11
CA LEU A 663 6.35 -15.59 -0.50
C LEU A 663 6.17 -14.81 -1.81
N GLN A 664 7.25 -14.44 -2.49
CA GLN A 664 7.21 -13.60 -3.69
C GLN A 664 6.41 -12.29 -3.46
N ILE A 665 6.59 -11.67 -2.30
CA ILE A 665 6.00 -10.39 -1.95
C ILE A 665 7.07 -9.32 -2.15
N GLY A 666 6.83 -8.40 -3.09
CA GLY A 666 7.74 -7.27 -3.33
C GLY A 666 7.62 -6.18 -2.26
N LEU A 667 8.67 -5.39 -2.11
CA LEU A 667 8.64 -4.20 -1.28
C LEU A 667 7.95 -3.07 -2.04
N THR A 668 6.73 -2.75 -1.65
CA THR A 668 5.87 -1.76 -2.29
C THR A 668 5.47 -0.67 -1.29
N VAL A 669 4.75 0.34 -1.75
CA VAL A 669 4.13 1.37 -0.89
C VAL A 669 3.28 0.76 0.23
N ALA A 670 2.62 -0.37 -0.04
CA ALA A 670 1.80 -1.06 0.95
C ALA A 670 2.62 -1.88 1.95
N THR A 671 3.67 -2.57 1.49
CA THR A 671 4.45 -3.49 2.35
C THR A 671 5.58 -2.81 3.11
N LEU A 672 6.08 -1.67 2.63
CA LEU A 672 7.11 -0.88 3.31
C LEU A 672 6.68 -0.43 4.73
N PRO A 673 5.47 0.13 4.94
CA PRO A 673 4.98 0.46 6.28
C PRO A 673 4.92 -0.75 7.23
N VAL A 674 4.68 -1.95 6.69
CA VAL A 674 4.60 -3.19 7.50
C VAL A 674 5.91 -3.48 8.22
N MET A 675 7.05 -3.29 7.56
CA MET A 675 8.36 -3.53 8.15
C MET A 675 8.63 -2.57 9.32
N VAL A 676 8.26 -1.29 9.16
CA VAL A 676 8.35 -0.28 10.21
C VAL A 676 7.45 -0.62 11.39
N LEU A 677 6.20 -0.99 11.10
CA LEU A 677 5.21 -1.37 12.11
C LEU A 677 5.65 -2.59 12.90
N ALA A 678 6.18 -3.59 12.22
CA ALA A 678 6.66 -4.82 12.85
C ALA A 678 7.81 -4.54 13.83
N VAL A 679 8.69 -3.59 13.52
CA VAL A 679 9.76 -3.15 14.44
C VAL A 679 9.18 -2.35 15.61
N GLY A 680 8.30 -1.37 15.32
CA GLY A 680 7.72 -0.49 16.34
C GLY A 680 6.83 -1.22 17.36
N ILE A 681 6.07 -2.22 16.93
CA ILE A 681 5.23 -3.05 17.83
C ILE A 681 6.06 -4.17 18.45
N GLY A 682 7.03 -4.70 17.71
CA GLY A 682 7.88 -5.79 18.19
C GLY A 682 8.74 -5.42 19.40
N VAL A 683 9.13 -4.15 19.51
CA VAL A 683 9.89 -3.67 20.66
C VAL A 683 9.11 -3.69 21.98
N ASP A 684 7.77 -3.64 21.93
CA ASP A 684 6.92 -3.71 23.12
C ASP A 684 7.15 -5.01 23.90
N TYR A 685 7.32 -6.14 23.21
CA TYR A 685 7.62 -7.42 23.84
C TYR A 685 8.96 -7.39 24.58
N ALA A 686 9.94 -6.75 23.98
CA ALA A 686 11.25 -6.54 24.60
C ALA A 686 11.15 -5.64 25.83
N PHE A 687 10.36 -4.56 25.75
CA PHE A 687 10.15 -3.67 26.91
C PHE A 687 9.48 -4.38 28.09
N TYR A 688 8.46 -5.19 27.86
CA TYR A 688 7.79 -5.91 28.96
C TYR A 688 8.73 -6.85 29.69
N ILE A 689 9.55 -7.61 28.96
CA ILE A 689 10.50 -8.56 29.55
C ILE A 689 11.66 -7.81 30.22
N TYR A 690 12.24 -6.83 29.54
CA TYR A 690 13.40 -6.11 30.06
C TYR A 690 13.06 -5.22 31.25
N ASN A 691 11.89 -4.59 31.24
CA ASN A 691 11.42 -3.81 32.40
C ASN A 691 11.28 -4.69 33.64
N ARG A 692 10.73 -5.89 33.48
CA ARG A 692 10.59 -6.82 34.61
C ARG A 692 11.95 -7.33 35.10
N LEU A 693 12.85 -7.61 34.15
CA LEU A 693 14.23 -7.96 34.43
C LEU A 693 14.92 -6.86 35.25
N GLN A 694 14.76 -5.61 34.86
CA GLN A 694 15.36 -4.47 35.56
C GLN A 694 14.82 -4.35 37.01
N LEU A 695 13.53 -4.56 37.23
CA LEU A 695 12.95 -4.55 38.55
C LEU A 695 13.59 -5.61 39.49
N HIS A 696 13.80 -6.84 39.01
CA HIS A 696 14.47 -7.88 39.77
C HIS A 696 15.93 -7.54 40.07
N LEU A 697 16.62 -6.94 39.08
CA LEU A 697 18.02 -6.50 39.29
C LEU A 697 18.16 -5.33 40.27
N MET A 698 17.12 -4.50 40.42
CA MET A 698 17.08 -3.45 41.46
C MET A 698 16.94 -4.03 42.87
N HIS A 699 16.46 -5.24 43.02
CA HIS A 699 16.35 -5.98 44.27
C HIS A 699 17.54 -6.95 44.48
N ASP A 700 18.66 -6.72 43.80
CA ASP A 700 19.90 -7.50 43.86
C ASP A 700 19.73 -9.00 43.53
N VAL A 701 18.69 -9.35 42.73
CA VAL A 701 18.52 -10.74 42.28
C VAL A 701 19.60 -11.05 41.21
N PRO A 702 20.31 -12.17 41.29
CA PRO A 702 21.29 -12.59 40.30
C PRO A 702 20.68 -12.67 38.89
N ILE A 703 21.41 -12.23 37.84
CA ILE A 703 20.92 -12.07 36.45
C ILE A 703 20.16 -13.30 35.95
N VAL A 704 20.68 -14.51 36.14
CA VAL A 704 20.04 -15.76 35.67
C VAL A 704 18.67 -15.97 36.33
N LYS A 705 18.58 -15.77 37.62
CA LYS A 705 17.31 -15.86 38.36
C LYS A 705 16.37 -14.72 38.01
N ALA A 706 16.91 -13.52 37.84
CA ALA A 706 16.13 -12.34 37.43
C ALA A 706 15.48 -12.54 36.07
N VAL A 707 16.22 -13.10 35.09
CA VAL A 707 15.70 -13.44 33.76
C VAL A 707 14.65 -14.54 33.85
N GLU A 708 14.92 -15.62 34.60
CA GLU A 708 13.95 -16.72 34.81
C GLU A 708 12.63 -16.20 35.41
N GLN A 709 12.70 -15.41 36.46
CA GLN A 709 11.52 -14.83 37.12
C GLN A 709 10.76 -13.89 36.17
N SER A 710 11.48 -13.08 35.41
CA SER A 710 10.87 -12.17 34.44
C SER A 710 10.08 -12.92 33.35
N ILE A 711 10.65 -14.02 32.81
CA ILE A 711 9.95 -14.86 31.82
C ILE A 711 8.71 -15.49 32.42
N LEU A 712 8.80 -16.00 33.65
CA LEU A 712 7.66 -16.65 34.32
C LEU A 712 6.54 -15.66 34.67
N GLU A 713 6.89 -14.42 35.03
CA GLU A 713 5.92 -13.39 35.42
C GLU A 713 5.19 -12.74 34.25
N VAL A 714 5.89 -12.36 33.18
CA VAL A 714 5.27 -11.63 32.06
C VAL A 714 5.15 -12.45 30.76
N GLY A 715 5.85 -13.58 30.67
CA GLY A 715 5.93 -14.35 29.43
C GLY A 715 4.57 -14.88 28.94
N VAL A 716 3.70 -15.38 29.85
CA VAL A 716 2.35 -15.85 29.43
C VAL A 716 1.54 -14.72 28.81
N ALA A 717 1.58 -13.52 29.40
CA ALA A 717 0.86 -12.37 28.87
C ALA A 717 1.45 -11.90 27.53
N THR A 718 2.77 -11.85 27.42
CA THR A 718 3.47 -11.46 26.20
C THR A 718 3.17 -12.42 25.04
N ILE A 719 3.20 -13.73 25.30
CA ILE A 719 2.84 -14.74 24.29
C ILE A 719 1.39 -14.62 23.89
N PHE A 720 0.50 -14.47 24.87
CA PHE A 720 -0.92 -14.32 24.60
C PHE A 720 -1.21 -13.10 23.74
N THR A 721 -0.64 -11.94 24.08
CA THR A 721 -0.84 -10.71 23.32
C THR A 721 -0.27 -10.79 21.91
N ALA A 722 0.94 -11.35 21.75
CA ALA A 722 1.56 -11.53 20.44
C ALA A 722 0.77 -12.49 19.54
N LEU A 723 0.32 -13.63 20.08
CA LEU A 723 -0.49 -14.58 19.33
C LEU A 723 -1.87 -14.01 19.00
N THR A 724 -2.50 -13.27 19.90
CA THR A 724 -3.79 -12.63 19.63
C THR A 724 -3.66 -11.60 18.50
N LEU A 725 -2.59 -10.79 18.51
CA LEU A 725 -2.25 -9.87 17.41
C LEU A 725 -2.01 -10.61 16.10
N ALA A 726 -1.17 -11.65 16.13
CA ALA A 726 -0.83 -12.44 14.96
C ALA A 726 -2.06 -13.11 14.32
N ILE A 727 -2.92 -13.75 15.14
CA ILE A 727 -4.15 -14.39 14.68
C ILE A 727 -5.12 -13.36 14.10
N GLY A 728 -5.29 -12.23 14.78
CA GLY A 728 -6.18 -11.16 14.31
C GLY A 728 -5.76 -10.63 12.95
N VAL A 729 -4.47 -10.34 12.75
CA VAL A 729 -3.94 -9.85 11.48
C VAL A 729 -3.89 -10.96 10.41
N ALA A 730 -3.67 -12.23 10.80
CA ALA A 730 -3.68 -13.36 9.87
C ALA A 730 -5.01 -13.53 9.15
N THR A 731 -6.13 -13.07 9.73
CA THR A 731 -7.44 -13.08 9.04
C THR A 731 -7.42 -12.29 7.74
N TRP A 732 -6.56 -11.28 7.62
CA TRP A 732 -6.41 -10.49 6.40
C TRP A 732 -5.88 -11.29 5.22
N SER A 733 -5.19 -12.40 5.45
CA SER A 733 -4.72 -13.30 4.38
C SER A 733 -5.85 -13.79 3.47
N PHE A 734 -7.08 -13.75 3.94
CA PHE A 734 -8.30 -14.13 3.20
C PHE A 734 -8.98 -12.94 2.50
N SER A 735 -8.44 -11.74 2.60
CA SER A 735 -9.01 -10.55 1.94
C SER A 735 -9.03 -10.71 0.41
N ALA A 736 -10.03 -10.09 -0.22
CA ALA A 736 -10.09 -9.93 -1.66
C ALA A 736 -8.97 -8.99 -2.20
N LEU A 737 -8.45 -8.11 -1.36
CA LEU A 737 -7.35 -7.21 -1.70
C LEU A 737 -6.01 -7.89 -1.42
N LYS A 738 -5.18 -8.02 -2.47
CA LYS A 738 -3.88 -8.68 -2.39
C LYS A 738 -2.94 -7.98 -1.42
N PHE A 739 -2.82 -6.66 -1.51
CA PHE A 739 -1.93 -5.91 -0.61
C PHE A 739 -2.30 -6.12 0.86
N GLN A 740 -3.59 -6.19 1.18
CA GLN A 740 -4.06 -6.49 2.53
C GLN A 740 -3.70 -7.92 2.94
N ALA A 741 -3.88 -8.88 2.03
CA ALA A 741 -3.52 -10.28 2.29
C ALA A 741 -2.01 -10.43 2.53
N ASP A 742 -1.18 -9.76 1.75
CA ASP A 742 0.27 -9.78 1.89
C ASP A 742 0.72 -9.08 3.18
N MET A 743 0.14 -7.92 3.52
CA MET A 743 0.37 -7.25 4.81
C MET A 743 -0.01 -8.15 5.99
N GLY A 744 -1.15 -8.84 5.89
CA GLY A 744 -1.64 -9.76 6.92
C GLY A 744 -0.68 -10.92 7.17
N LYS A 745 -0.17 -11.55 6.11
CA LYS A 745 0.82 -12.63 6.20
C LYS A 745 2.13 -12.14 6.82
N LEU A 746 2.63 -11.00 6.35
CA LEU A 746 3.89 -10.41 6.82
C LEU A 746 3.81 -10.00 8.29
N LEU A 747 2.77 -9.24 8.67
CA LEU A 747 2.61 -8.80 10.06
C LEU A 747 2.40 -9.96 11.02
N ALA A 748 1.57 -10.95 10.67
CA ALA A 748 1.36 -12.13 11.49
C ALA A 748 2.66 -12.89 11.72
N PHE A 749 3.43 -13.12 10.67
CA PHE A 749 4.75 -13.75 10.76
C PHE A 749 5.72 -12.94 11.62
N MET A 750 5.80 -11.62 11.39
CA MET A 750 6.70 -10.73 12.12
C MET A 750 6.36 -10.66 13.62
N PHE A 751 5.08 -10.66 14.00
CA PHE A 751 4.69 -10.68 15.41
C PHE A 751 5.13 -11.99 16.10
N VAL A 752 5.04 -13.11 15.40
CA VAL A 752 5.52 -14.40 15.93
C VAL A 752 7.05 -14.42 16.03
N VAL A 753 7.77 -13.94 15.01
CA VAL A 753 9.24 -13.88 15.01
C VAL A 753 9.73 -12.93 16.11
N ASN A 754 9.15 -11.74 16.23
CA ASN A 754 9.49 -10.78 17.28
C ASN A 754 9.24 -11.38 18.69
N LEU A 755 8.14 -12.11 18.87
CA LEU A 755 7.88 -12.84 20.10
C LEU A 755 8.98 -13.86 20.41
N ILE A 756 9.35 -14.69 19.42
CA ILE A 756 10.40 -15.71 19.57
C ILE A 756 11.71 -15.02 19.95
N MET A 757 12.08 -13.95 19.24
CA MET A 757 13.30 -13.20 19.52
C MET A 757 13.30 -12.56 20.91
N ALA A 758 12.18 -11.99 21.33
CA ALA A 758 12.03 -11.40 22.68
C ALA A 758 12.08 -12.45 23.81
N MET A 759 11.57 -13.66 23.55
CA MET A 759 11.55 -14.73 24.56
C MET A 759 12.82 -15.59 24.58
N THR A 760 13.67 -15.50 23.57
CA THR A 760 14.90 -16.33 23.45
C THR A 760 16.16 -15.50 23.36
N ALA A 761 16.34 -14.72 22.28
CA ALA A 761 17.56 -13.96 22.00
C ALA A 761 17.79 -12.83 23.01
N LEU A 762 16.73 -12.07 23.39
CA LEU A 762 16.85 -11.00 24.38
C LEU A 762 17.31 -11.50 25.75
N PRO A 763 16.68 -12.54 26.38
CA PRO A 763 17.15 -13.10 27.64
C PRO A 763 18.58 -13.64 27.59
N ALA A 764 18.92 -14.33 26.50
CA ALA A 764 20.27 -14.84 26.28
C ALA A 764 21.29 -13.71 26.21
N LEU A 765 21.00 -12.64 25.45
CA LEU A 765 21.85 -11.45 25.36
C LEU A 765 21.99 -10.76 26.72
N ALA A 766 20.91 -10.59 27.48
CA ALA A 766 20.97 -9.96 28.79
C ALA A 766 21.93 -10.71 29.75
N VAL A 767 21.89 -12.05 29.75
CA VAL A 767 22.81 -12.88 30.57
C VAL A 767 24.26 -12.78 30.10
N ILE A 768 24.51 -12.86 28.81
CA ILE A 768 25.88 -12.83 28.25
C ILE A 768 26.48 -11.43 28.39
N LEU A 769 25.71 -10.36 28.12
CA LEU A 769 26.18 -8.99 28.28
C LEU A 769 26.50 -8.65 29.74
N ASP A 770 25.73 -9.16 30.70
CA ASP A 770 26.01 -8.95 32.14
C ASP A 770 27.29 -9.69 32.59
N ARG A 771 27.59 -10.84 31.95
CA ARG A 771 28.85 -11.57 32.19
C ARG A 771 30.08 -10.92 31.58
N LEU A 772 29.96 -10.45 30.32
CA LEU A 772 31.08 -9.79 29.62
C LEU A 772 31.37 -8.41 30.19
N PHE A 773 30.34 -7.71 30.61
CA PHE A 773 30.41 -6.36 31.17
C PHE A 773 29.70 -6.32 32.52
N PRO A 774 30.29 -6.85 33.61
CA PRO A 774 29.62 -6.90 34.90
C PRO A 774 29.25 -5.51 35.41
N ARG A 775 28.17 -5.42 36.14
CA ARG A 775 27.66 -4.16 36.72
C ARG A 775 28.55 -3.75 37.89
N LYS A 776 29.12 -2.55 37.81
CA LYS A 776 29.98 -1.98 38.83
C LYS A 776 29.20 -1.30 39.96
N THR A 777 27.93 -0.98 39.75
CA THR A 777 27.06 -0.32 40.75
C THR A 777 25.69 -0.99 40.74
N ALA A 778 25.06 -1.05 41.92
CA ALA A 778 23.67 -1.46 42.00
C ALA A 778 22.78 -0.67 41.05
N VAL A 779 21.84 -1.33 40.42
CA VAL A 779 20.87 -0.66 39.50
C VAL A 779 20.09 0.32 40.34
N LYS A 780 20.43 1.61 40.27
CA LYS A 780 19.61 2.65 40.89
C LYS A 780 18.28 2.70 40.15
N ALA A 781 17.17 2.74 40.90
CA ALA A 781 15.87 3.04 40.33
C ALA A 781 15.99 4.29 39.47
N SER A 782 15.84 4.14 38.17
CA SER A 782 15.59 5.31 37.37
C SER A 782 14.29 5.89 37.94
N SER A 783 14.20 7.22 38.06
CA SER A 783 12.99 7.89 38.54
C SER A 783 11.73 7.57 37.72
N LEU A 784 11.90 6.82 36.64
CA LEU A 784 10.88 6.29 35.74
C LEU A 784 10.23 4.98 36.24
N PHE A 785 10.89 4.21 37.12
CA PHE A 785 10.41 2.88 37.53
C PHE A 785 10.39 2.67 39.04
N SER A 786 10.53 3.73 39.83
CA SER A 786 10.63 3.66 41.32
C SER A 786 9.31 3.53 42.07
N HIS A 787 8.31 2.90 41.47
CA HIS A 787 7.04 2.65 42.22
C HIS A 787 6.51 1.26 41.88
#